data_92ec5dfbdbd67c5784669705f258b963
#
_entry.id   92ec5dfbdbd67c5784669705f258b963
#
_cell.length_a   1.000
_cell.length_b   1.000
_cell.length_c   1.000
_cell.angle_alpha   90.00
_cell.angle_beta   90.00
_cell.angle_gamma   90.00
#
_symmetry.space_group_name_H-M   'P 1'
#
loop_
_entity.id
_entity.type
_entity.pdbx_description
1 polymer ?
#
loop_
_entity_poly.entity_id
_entity_poly.type
_entity_poly.pdbx_seq_one_letter_code
_entity_poly.pdbx_strand_id
1 'polypeptide(L)'
;MCIRDRATAVFGVRGANGVILVTTRRGEEGKAKISISSNVGIQMPTRILDVADSYTTASLFREAQRNDGAADDLLAFSDYDMERFRLGDSPILYPNVNWYDYLMNKAAVQTQHNVSISGGTKDIRYFVSLGFLFQNGLFKQLDGLDYDNNYSYTRYNYRANLDVNLTRTTTLKFGMGGIVGNQRDPGGSGNVWKQLTWSLPFSSPGIIDGKKVVTQSTRFPGVKMENQVINGFYGYGYDRKVSNNMTFDLNLSQNLDFITKGLSIEVKGAYNTDYSYIKTVRGHVETYTPFYKSEIDGSGLDVGDPDFDKSLVYRITGENMMKTYGTGDKKRARDWYVEGSIRYNRKFGEHNVGALLLYNQSKKYYPNYPNKFWDVPTAYVGLVGRLTYDYKSKYIAEFNIGYNGSENFAPDKRFGTFPAGSIGYVITEEKFIPKNDFLTYLKVRASVGLVGNDNMSSNRFLYLPDSYSINNSDWLQKAYQDKNGYIFGLTNTVYQTAAKELMLGNSNVTWETALKQNYGIDAYFFSDRLKLTVDYFRENRRDILIQRSTVPSLIAMNGILPVVNMGKVNNQGYEVDLKWNDRIKDFSYYINANVSYSKNKIIYQDEVEPNEPYMWRTGHEVGARFGYLAQGFYNENDFDADGNVRGDLPQPQGKKYPGDIKFADLNGDNIIDNDDQTKIGNPKRPAYTFGLNLGGEYKGFFASMNWTGVAQCDIEMANAYKRPFYEGQVLYQYMADGRWTPETAATAVYPRLSISSSTNQETSSVWLKDASYIKLKNLTIGYNITQQKILKAIGASKLTVQFTGYNLLTFDKLKVFDPEGELTRDTNTYPIMKIFSLGVNVTF
;
A
#
# COMPACT_ATOMS: atom_id res chain seq x y z
N MET A 1 -2.30 28.11 10.85
CA MET A 1 -1.36 27.73 11.91
C MET A 1 -0.81 26.36 11.57
N CYS A 2 0.50 26.19 11.47
CA CYS A 2 1.06 24.90 11.02
C CYS A 2 0.75 23.78 12.04
N ILE A 3 0.12 22.74 11.58
CA ILE A 3 -0.34 21.65 12.44
C ILE A 3 0.80 20.64 12.69
N ARG A 4 1.85 20.67 11.85
CA ARG A 4 2.91 19.66 11.81
C ARG A 4 3.69 19.52 13.13
N ASP A 5 4.02 20.63 13.79
CA ASP A 5 4.88 20.61 14.99
C ASP A 5 4.11 20.75 16.30
N ARG A 6 2.92 21.34 16.27
CA ARG A 6 2.10 21.59 17.45
C ARG A 6 1.15 20.48 17.79
N ALA A 7 0.59 19.84 16.77
CA ALA A 7 -0.26 18.68 16.96
C ALA A 7 0.51 17.57 17.67
N THR A 8 1.81 17.41 17.34
CA THR A 8 2.65 16.38 17.94
C THR A 8 2.85 16.57 19.43
N ALA A 9 2.98 17.80 19.93
CA ALA A 9 3.09 18.06 21.36
C ALA A 9 1.80 17.79 22.13
N VAL A 10 0.64 18.07 21.53
CA VAL A 10 -0.68 17.82 22.16
C VAL A 10 -1.12 16.36 22.02
N PHE A 11 -0.80 15.72 20.87
CA PHE A 11 -1.13 14.31 20.62
C PHE A 11 -0.05 13.33 21.10
N GLY A 12 1.01 13.86 21.72
CA GLY A 12 2.13 13.09 22.25
C GLY A 12 2.97 12.43 21.15
N VAL A 13 3.80 11.51 21.56
CA VAL A 13 4.75 10.78 20.70
C VAL A 13 4.10 10.03 19.56
N ARG A 14 2.83 9.65 19.69
CA ARG A 14 2.08 9.02 18.59
C ARG A 14 1.85 9.94 17.41
N GLY A 15 1.97 11.24 17.59
CA GLY A 15 1.96 12.26 16.54
C GLY A 15 3.30 12.48 15.83
N ALA A 16 4.36 11.75 16.18
CA ALA A 16 5.71 11.96 15.66
C ALA A 16 5.79 11.92 14.12
N ASN A 17 4.98 11.06 13.51
CA ASN A 17 4.92 10.89 12.06
C ASN A 17 3.70 11.58 11.40
N GLY A 18 3.03 12.46 12.14
CA GLY A 18 1.84 13.19 11.70
C GLY A 18 0.55 12.73 12.37
N VAL A 19 -0.48 13.56 12.35
CA VAL A 19 -1.80 13.30 12.92
C VAL A 19 -2.87 13.62 11.90
N ILE A 20 -3.79 12.68 11.70
CA ILE A 20 -5.03 12.91 10.92
C ILE A 20 -6.16 13.10 11.92
N LEU A 21 -6.70 14.32 11.98
CA LEU A 21 -7.83 14.64 12.84
C LEU A 21 -9.14 14.50 12.07
N VAL A 22 -9.97 13.55 12.50
CA VAL A 22 -11.30 13.33 11.92
C VAL A 22 -12.36 13.85 12.87
N THR A 23 -13.13 14.85 12.43
CA THR A 23 -14.28 15.38 13.17
C THR A 23 -15.56 14.83 12.54
N THR A 24 -16.34 14.10 13.31
CA THR A 24 -17.61 13.54 12.86
C THR A 24 -18.72 14.57 12.91
N ARG A 25 -19.70 14.44 12.00
CA ARG A 25 -20.89 15.29 12.01
C ARG A 25 -21.63 15.17 13.35
N ARG A 26 -22.14 16.29 13.83
CA ARG A 26 -23.01 16.38 15.01
C ARG A 26 -24.33 17.03 14.66
N GLY A 27 -25.32 16.94 15.53
CA GLY A 27 -26.59 17.63 15.38
C GLY A 27 -26.45 19.15 15.49
N GLU A 28 -27.34 19.84 14.84
CA GLU A 28 -27.50 21.29 14.92
C GLU A 28 -28.89 21.61 15.50
N GLU A 29 -29.05 22.78 16.09
CA GLU A 29 -30.35 23.27 16.52
C GLU A 29 -31.25 23.47 15.30
N GLY A 30 -32.44 22.92 15.35
CA GLY A 30 -33.42 23.04 14.27
C GLY A 30 -34.29 21.79 14.11
N LYS A 31 -35.21 21.86 13.17
CA LYS A 31 -36.03 20.71 12.79
C LYS A 31 -35.19 19.55 12.29
N ALA A 32 -35.69 18.34 12.47
CA ALA A 32 -35.05 17.13 11.95
C ALA A 32 -34.88 17.24 10.43
N LYS A 33 -33.65 17.00 9.96
CA LYS A 33 -33.28 16.90 8.54
C LYS A 33 -32.95 15.46 8.24
N ILE A 34 -33.64 14.85 7.31
CA ILE A 34 -33.39 13.51 6.83
C ILE A 34 -32.67 13.64 5.49
N SER A 35 -31.47 13.05 5.38
CA SER A 35 -30.71 13.04 4.13
C SER A 35 -30.49 11.61 3.68
N ILE A 36 -30.84 11.34 2.44
CA ILE A 36 -30.67 10.03 1.78
C ILE A 36 -29.74 10.24 0.60
N SER A 37 -28.72 9.41 0.52
CA SER A 37 -27.81 9.36 -0.62
C SER A 37 -27.72 7.93 -1.16
N SER A 38 -27.86 7.78 -2.45
CA SER A 38 -27.83 6.51 -3.16
C SER A 38 -26.94 6.64 -4.38
N ASN A 39 -25.93 5.79 -4.47
CA ASN A 39 -24.99 5.74 -5.58
C ASN A 39 -24.94 4.31 -6.12
N VAL A 40 -25.01 4.17 -7.43
CA VAL A 40 -24.81 2.91 -8.15
C VAL A 40 -23.69 3.12 -9.15
N GLY A 41 -22.72 2.25 -9.13
CA GLY A 41 -21.51 2.38 -9.95
C GLY A 41 -21.09 1.06 -10.60
N ILE A 42 -20.37 1.22 -11.69
CA ILE A 42 -19.67 0.15 -12.40
C ILE A 42 -18.18 0.38 -12.20
N GLN A 43 -17.48 -0.66 -11.78
CA GLN A 43 -16.04 -0.66 -11.60
C GLN A 43 -15.37 -1.53 -12.65
N MET A 44 -14.26 -1.06 -13.19
CA MET A 44 -13.46 -1.72 -14.23
C MET A 44 -11.98 -1.61 -13.85
N PRO A 45 -11.12 -2.59 -14.18
CA PRO A 45 -9.68 -2.45 -13.99
C PRO A 45 -9.11 -1.21 -14.70
N THR A 46 -8.15 -0.54 -14.08
CA THR A 46 -7.41 0.53 -14.75
C THR A 46 -6.54 -0.04 -15.85
N ARG A 47 -5.84 -1.13 -15.52
CA ARG A 47 -4.96 -1.89 -16.43
C ARG A 47 -4.96 -3.36 -16.02
N ILE A 48 -4.87 -4.24 -16.99
CA ILE A 48 -4.58 -5.67 -16.83
C ILE A 48 -3.39 -5.95 -17.74
N LEU A 49 -2.52 -6.84 -17.31
CA LEU A 49 -1.36 -7.25 -18.10
C LEU A 49 -1.79 -8.16 -19.24
N ASP A 50 -1.35 -7.85 -20.45
CA ASP A 50 -1.54 -8.71 -21.59
C ASP A 50 -0.54 -9.87 -21.56
N VAL A 51 -1.05 -11.08 -21.72
CA VAL A 51 -0.29 -12.33 -21.76
C VAL A 51 -0.22 -12.80 -23.20
N ALA A 52 0.96 -13.23 -23.64
CA ALA A 52 1.15 -13.79 -24.96
C ALA A 52 0.31 -15.07 -25.14
N ASP A 53 -0.20 -15.29 -26.36
CA ASP A 53 -0.94 -16.48 -26.71
C ASP A 53 -0.05 -17.74 -26.74
N SER A 54 -0.66 -18.91 -26.95
CA SER A 54 0.03 -20.20 -26.89
C SER A 54 1.08 -20.35 -27.98
N TYR A 55 0.78 -19.94 -29.21
CA TYR A 55 1.73 -19.99 -30.30
C TYR A 55 2.93 -19.08 -30.08
N THR A 56 2.68 -17.83 -29.69
CA THR A 56 3.73 -16.86 -29.35
C THR A 56 4.56 -17.36 -28.16
N THR A 57 3.90 -17.85 -27.12
CA THR A 57 4.58 -18.37 -25.93
C THR A 57 5.49 -19.56 -26.27
N ALA A 58 5.01 -20.54 -27.04
CA ALA A 58 5.78 -21.71 -27.44
C ALA A 58 6.93 -21.33 -28.40
N SER A 59 6.69 -20.46 -29.38
CA SER A 59 7.71 -19.95 -30.28
C SER A 59 8.84 -19.26 -29.54
N LEU A 60 8.50 -18.37 -28.60
CA LEU A 60 9.47 -17.61 -27.84
C LEU A 60 10.14 -18.43 -26.74
N PHE A 61 9.51 -19.52 -26.29
CA PHE A 61 10.17 -20.50 -25.44
C PHE A 61 11.27 -21.24 -26.20
N ARG A 62 11.00 -21.69 -27.44
CA ARG A 62 12.03 -22.28 -28.34
C ARG A 62 13.17 -21.29 -28.60
N GLU A 63 12.83 -20.01 -28.85
CA GLU A 63 13.83 -18.94 -29.02
C GLU A 63 14.71 -18.83 -27.76
N ALA A 64 14.10 -18.82 -26.57
CA ALA A 64 14.82 -18.75 -25.30
C ALA A 64 15.75 -19.94 -25.08
N GLN A 65 15.31 -21.16 -25.46
CA GLN A 65 16.16 -22.36 -25.41
C GLN A 65 17.35 -22.26 -26.37
N ARG A 66 17.13 -21.82 -27.63
CA ARG A 66 18.23 -21.59 -28.60
C ARG A 66 19.20 -20.53 -28.07
N ASN A 67 18.69 -19.46 -27.54
CA ASN A 67 19.49 -18.40 -26.94
C ASN A 67 20.37 -18.91 -25.78
N ASP A 68 19.93 -19.95 -25.06
CA ASP A 68 20.69 -20.60 -24.01
C ASP A 68 21.59 -21.75 -24.53
N GLY A 69 21.65 -21.94 -25.86
CA GLY A 69 22.54 -22.90 -26.53
C GLY A 69 21.95 -24.30 -26.67
N ALA A 70 20.63 -24.47 -26.56
CA ALA A 70 20.01 -25.77 -26.83
C ALA A 70 20.04 -26.10 -28.34
N ALA A 71 20.32 -27.35 -28.66
CA ALA A 71 20.23 -27.86 -30.03
C ALA A 71 18.75 -28.01 -30.43
N ASP A 72 18.48 -27.91 -31.75
CA ASP A 72 17.11 -27.90 -32.26
C ASP A 72 16.31 -29.19 -31.99
N ASP A 73 16.98 -30.32 -31.83
CA ASP A 73 16.39 -31.61 -31.47
C ASP A 73 16.05 -31.74 -29.98
N LEU A 74 16.49 -30.80 -29.16
CA LEU A 74 16.23 -30.73 -27.72
C LEU A 74 15.19 -29.68 -27.33
N LEU A 75 14.56 -29.03 -28.29
CA LEU A 75 13.57 -27.99 -28.07
C LEU A 75 12.27 -28.58 -27.48
N ALA A 76 11.68 -27.85 -26.54
CA ALA A 76 10.51 -28.31 -25.77
C ALA A 76 9.24 -28.57 -26.58
N PHE A 77 9.10 -27.93 -27.72
CA PHE A 77 7.97 -28.07 -28.61
C PHE A 77 8.47 -28.54 -29.99
N SER A 78 7.90 -29.63 -30.50
CA SER A 78 8.17 -30.11 -31.88
C SER A 78 7.55 -29.17 -32.92
N ASP A 79 7.97 -29.31 -34.19
CA ASP A 79 7.35 -28.54 -35.25
C ASP A 79 5.86 -28.90 -35.43
N TYR A 80 5.50 -30.14 -35.10
CA TYR A 80 4.11 -30.56 -35.01
C TYR A 80 3.32 -29.79 -33.95
N ASP A 81 3.85 -29.70 -32.72
CA ASP A 81 3.23 -28.91 -31.64
C ASP A 81 3.05 -27.44 -32.05
N MET A 82 4.07 -26.88 -32.70
CA MET A 82 4.02 -25.48 -33.18
C MET A 82 2.90 -25.28 -34.20
N GLU A 83 2.74 -26.23 -35.14
CA GLU A 83 1.68 -26.15 -36.16
C GLU A 83 0.28 -26.29 -35.52
N ARG A 84 0.09 -27.16 -34.52
CA ARG A 84 -1.19 -27.27 -33.78
C ARG A 84 -1.54 -25.98 -33.05
N PHE A 85 -0.56 -25.36 -32.36
CA PHE A 85 -0.78 -24.05 -31.72
C PHE A 85 -1.12 -22.96 -32.74
N ARG A 86 -0.46 -22.97 -33.93
CA ARG A 86 -0.70 -21.99 -35.00
C ARG A 86 -2.09 -22.13 -35.60
N LEU A 87 -2.54 -23.35 -35.88
CA LEU A 87 -3.84 -23.66 -36.49
C LEU A 87 -4.99 -23.52 -35.47
N GLY A 88 -4.74 -23.82 -34.22
CA GLY A 88 -5.76 -23.82 -33.17
C GLY A 88 -6.85 -24.87 -33.36
N ASP A 89 -6.56 -25.91 -34.11
CA ASP A 89 -7.50 -26.96 -34.54
C ASP A 89 -7.70 -28.05 -33.49
N SER A 90 -6.94 -28.05 -32.41
CA SER A 90 -7.00 -29.01 -31.32
C SER A 90 -7.06 -28.30 -29.94
N PRO A 91 -8.12 -27.52 -29.66
CA PRO A 91 -8.15 -26.60 -28.54
C PRO A 91 -8.15 -27.28 -27.16
N ILE A 92 -8.41 -28.59 -27.09
CA ILE A 92 -8.37 -29.34 -25.83
C ILE A 92 -6.95 -29.80 -25.51
N LEU A 93 -6.18 -30.28 -26.49
CA LEU A 93 -4.80 -30.74 -26.29
C LEU A 93 -3.76 -29.65 -26.46
N TYR A 94 -4.06 -28.66 -27.28
CA TYR A 94 -3.27 -27.48 -27.55
C TYR A 94 -4.05 -26.21 -27.21
N PRO A 95 -4.45 -26.04 -25.92
CA PRO A 95 -5.31 -24.93 -25.56
C PRO A 95 -4.60 -23.58 -25.73
N ASN A 96 -5.41 -22.56 -25.96
CA ASN A 96 -4.97 -21.18 -26.03
C ASN A 96 -5.90 -20.32 -25.18
N VAL A 97 -5.63 -20.27 -23.89
CA VAL A 97 -6.51 -19.64 -22.90
C VAL A 97 -5.86 -18.41 -22.30
N ASN A 98 -6.46 -17.26 -22.53
CA ASN A 98 -6.18 -16.07 -21.73
C ASN A 98 -6.90 -16.21 -20.38
N TRP A 99 -6.16 -16.51 -19.33
CA TRP A 99 -6.73 -16.78 -18.02
C TRP A 99 -7.40 -15.57 -17.37
N TYR A 100 -6.99 -14.34 -17.70
CA TYR A 100 -7.69 -13.14 -17.25
C TYR A 100 -9.08 -13.06 -17.89
N ASP A 101 -9.19 -13.22 -19.19
CA ASP A 101 -10.47 -13.20 -19.91
C ASP A 101 -11.36 -14.41 -19.54
N TYR A 102 -10.74 -15.54 -19.28
CA TYR A 102 -11.47 -16.76 -18.88
C TYR A 102 -12.11 -16.62 -17.50
N LEU A 103 -11.37 -16.13 -16.52
CA LEU A 103 -11.79 -16.08 -15.12
C LEU A 103 -12.46 -14.77 -14.71
N MET A 104 -12.29 -13.67 -15.47
CA MET A 104 -12.70 -12.34 -15.04
C MET A 104 -13.73 -11.70 -15.96
N ASN A 105 -14.66 -10.98 -15.36
CA ASN A 105 -15.54 -10.03 -16.02
C ASN A 105 -14.80 -8.72 -16.27
N LYS A 106 -15.15 -8.04 -17.35
CA LYS A 106 -14.59 -6.71 -17.67
C LYS A 106 -15.05 -5.62 -16.70
N ALA A 107 -16.16 -5.84 -16.02
CA ALA A 107 -16.74 -4.89 -15.08
C ALA A 107 -17.50 -5.58 -13.96
N ALA A 108 -17.62 -4.90 -12.82
CA ALA A 108 -18.39 -5.34 -11.67
C ALA A 108 -19.22 -4.18 -11.09
N VAL A 109 -20.29 -4.50 -10.37
CA VAL A 109 -21.21 -3.52 -9.79
C VAL A 109 -20.80 -3.15 -8.37
N GLN A 110 -20.95 -1.88 -8.04
CA GLN A 110 -20.83 -1.35 -6.69
C GLN A 110 -22.04 -0.48 -6.37
N THR A 111 -22.60 -0.61 -5.16
CA THR A 111 -23.67 0.26 -4.69
C THR A 111 -23.38 0.80 -3.30
N GLN A 112 -23.75 2.06 -3.07
CA GLN A 112 -23.59 2.69 -1.77
C GLN A 112 -24.81 3.52 -1.43
N HIS A 113 -25.40 3.25 -0.27
CA HIS A 113 -26.60 3.93 0.23
C HIS A 113 -26.35 4.44 1.64
N ASN A 114 -26.69 5.69 1.90
CA ASN A 114 -26.56 6.27 3.22
C ASN A 114 -27.85 7.01 3.59
N VAL A 115 -28.27 6.86 4.82
CA VAL A 115 -29.37 7.62 5.42
C VAL A 115 -28.84 8.31 6.66
N SER A 116 -29.13 9.57 6.84
CA SER A 116 -28.79 10.29 8.06
C SER A 116 -29.93 11.19 8.51
N ILE A 117 -30.05 11.32 9.82
CA ILE A 117 -31.01 12.17 10.50
C ILE A 117 -30.26 13.08 11.45
N SER A 118 -30.47 14.37 11.37
CA SER A 118 -29.86 15.33 12.28
C SER A 118 -30.87 16.40 12.68
N GLY A 119 -30.73 16.88 13.90
CA GLY A 119 -31.62 17.93 14.42
C GLY A 119 -31.35 18.18 15.89
N GLY A 120 -32.16 18.99 16.51
CA GLY A 120 -32.10 19.21 17.95
C GLY A 120 -32.72 20.49 18.42
N THR A 121 -32.71 20.63 19.72
CA THR A 121 -33.08 21.82 20.46
C THR A 121 -31.82 22.50 21.00
N LYS A 122 -31.99 23.58 21.72
CA LYS A 122 -30.89 24.24 22.42
C LYS A 122 -30.17 23.31 23.42
N ASP A 123 -30.89 22.38 24.01
CA ASP A 123 -30.40 21.51 25.07
C ASP A 123 -29.94 20.13 24.56
N ILE A 124 -30.53 19.62 23.49
CA ILE A 124 -30.25 18.30 22.95
C ILE A 124 -30.05 18.39 21.45
N ARG A 125 -28.94 17.95 20.93
CA ARG A 125 -28.62 17.87 19.49
C ARG A 125 -28.20 16.46 19.16
N TYR A 126 -28.70 15.94 18.05
CA TYR A 126 -28.45 14.57 17.65
C TYR A 126 -28.12 14.46 16.17
N PHE A 127 -27.28 13.48 15.85
CA PHE A 127 -26.98 13.03 14.50
C PHE A 127 -26.92 11.51 14.50
N VAL A 128 -27.71 10.87 13.64
CA VAL A 128 -27.70 9.42 13.44
C VAL A 128 -27.51 9.14 11.96
N SER A 129 -26.68 8.17 11.61
CA SER A 129 -26.51 7.73 10.23
C SER A 129 -26.33 6.23 10.12
N LEU A 130 -26.88 5.68 9.05
CA LEU A 130 -26.70 4.30 8.62
C LEU A 130 -26.20 4.31 7.18
N GLY A 131 -25.22 3.48 6.89
CA GLY A 131 -24.67 3.34 5.56
C GLY A 131 -24.55 1.86 5.19
N PHE A 132 -24.78 1.61 3.92
CA PHE A 132 -24.64 0.30 3.28
C PHE A 132 -23.76 0.44 2.06
N LEU A 133 -22.78 -0.45 1.91
CA LEU A 133 -21.96 -0.59 0.72
C LEU A 133 -21.96 -2.06 0.30
N PHE A 134 -22.22 -2.30 -0.96
CA PHE A 134 -21.99 -3.59 -1.61
C PHE A 134 -21.06 -3.39 -2.80
N GLN A 135 -20.04 -4.22 -2.87
CA GLN A 135 -19.08 -4.24 -3.96
C GLN A 135 -18.89 -5.67 -4.43
N ASN A 136 -19.16 -5.92 -5.69
CA ASN A 136 -18.90 -7.20 -6.33
C ASN A 136 -17.47 -7.24 -6.89
N GLY A 137 -16.89 -8.44 -7.01
CA GLY A 137 -15.60 -8.64 -7.64
C GLY A 137 -15.68 -8.89 -9.14
N LEU A 138 -14.51 -9.08 -9.74
CA LEU A 138 -14.39 -9.31 -11.17
C LEU A 138 -14.47 -10.78 -11.57
N PHE A 139 -14.28 -11.74 -10.65
CA PHE A 139 -14.28 -13.15 -11.03
C PHE A 139 -15.67 -13.61 -11.51
N LYS A 140 -15.64 -14.42 -12.55
CA LYS A 140 -16.85 -15.06 -13.07
C LYS A 140 -17.28 -16.20 -12.16
N GLN A 141 -18.56 -16.38 -12.03
CA GLN A 141 -19.12 -17.63 -11.54
C GLN A 141 -18.99 -18.68 -12.64
N LEU A 142 -18.26 -19.74 -12.37
CA LEU A 142 -18.15 -20.88 -13.28
C LEU A 142 -19.22 -21.93 -12.96
N ASP A 143 -19.79 -22.53 -14.02
CA ASP A 143 -20.82 -23.55 -13.88
C ASP A 143 -20.30 -24.79 -13.12
N GLY A 144 -21.21 -25.49 -12.44
CA GLY A 144 -20.87 -26.70 -11.70
C GLY A 144 -20.38 -26.49 -10.27
N LEU A 145 -20.25 -25.23 -9.80
CA LEU A 145 -19.94 -24.92 -8.40
C LEU A 145 -21.22 -24.66 -7.60
N ASP A 146 -21.33 -25.24 -6.41
CA ASP A 146 -22.41 -25.03 -5.46
C ASP A 146 -22.21 -23.82 -4.52
N TYR A 147 -21.21 -22.99 -4.81
CA TYR A 147 -20.90 -21.77 -4.08
C TYR A 147 -20.43 -20.69 -5.05
N ASP A 148 -20.64 -19.44 -4.66
CA ASP A 148 -20.09 -18.29 -5.35
C ASP A 148 -18.60 -18.11 -4.99
N ASN A 149 -17.72 -18.20 -5.98
CA ASN A 149 -16.27 -18.06 -5.85
C ASN A 149 -15.76 -16.67 -6.25
N ASN A 150 -16.65 -15.69 -6.43
CA ASN A 150 -16.26 -14.31 -6.70
C ASN A 150 -15.85 -13.58 -5.41
N TYR A 151 -15.09 -12.51 -5.57
CA TYR A 151 -14.92 -11.52 -4.51
C TYR A 151 -16.23 -10.79 -4.28
N SER A 152 -16.57 -10.58 -3.04
CA SER A 152 -17.61 -9.62 -2.68
C SER A 152 -17.34 -8.98 -1.33
N TYR A 153 -17.74 -7.72 -1.18
CA TYR A 153 -17.64 -6.99 0.07
C TYR A 153 -18.93 -6.28 0.38
N THR A 154 -19.52 -6.63 1.50
CA THR A 154 -20.68 -5.95 2.07
C THR A 154 -20.29 -5.24 3.35
N ARG A 155 -20.60 -3.97 3.46
CA ARG A 155 -20.30 -3.17 4.64
C ARG A 155 -21.54 -2.40 5.13
N TYR A 156 -21.80 -2.55 6.40
CA TYR A 156 -22.73 -1.72 7.16
C TYR A 156 -21.93 -0.79 8.06
N ASN A 157 -22.23 0.49 8.01
CA ASN A 157 -21.66 1.45 8.95
C ASN A 157 -22.77 2.22 9.63
N TYR A 158 -22.59 2.49 10.90
CA TYR A 158 -23.54 3.22 11.71
C TYR A 158 -22.82 4.26 12.55
N ARG A 159 -23.51 5.36 12.81
CA ARG A 159 -23.02 6.43 13.70
C ARG A 159 -24.19 7.07 14.41
N ALA A 160 -24.04 7.31 15.72
CA ALA A 160 -24.92 8.12 16.52
C ALA A 160 -24.07 9.09 17.36
N ASN A 161 -24.38 10.37 17.28
CA ASN A 161 -23.78 11.41 18.10
C ASN A 161 -24.90 12.16 18.82
N LEU A 162 -24.75 12.37 20.12
CA LEU A 162 -25.68 13.05 20.98
C LEU A 162 -24.94 14.09 21.82
N ASP A 163 -25.36 15.34 21.74
CA ASP A 163 -24.85 16.43 22.57
C ASP A 163 -25.98 16.91 23.47
N VAL A 164 -25.76 16.88 24.78
CA VAL A 164 -26.75 17.26 25.80
C VAL A 164 -26.17 18.33 26.70
N ASN A 165 -26.81 19.46 26.80
CA ASN A 165 -26.52 20.47 27.82
C ASN A 165 -27.26 20.07 29.09
N LEU A 166 -26.58 19.36 30.01
CA LEU A 166 -27.14 18.91 31.30
C LEU A 166 -27.50 20.08 32.16
N THR A 167 -26.68 21.13 32.14
CA THR A 167 -26.91 22.41 32.78
C THR A 167 -26.43 23.53 31.84
N ARG A 168 -26.58 24.77 32.28
CA ARG A 168 -26.04 25.94 31.52
C ARG A 168 -24.50 25.90 31.38
N THR A 169 -23.82 25.15 32.23
CA THR A 169 -22.37 25.11 32.32
C THR A 169 -21.80 23.70 32.05
N THR A 170 -22.63 22.68 31.98
CA THR A 170 -22.23 21.29 31.80
C THR A 170 -22.76 20.73 30.50
N THR A 171 -21.88 20.25 29.66
CA THR A 171 -22.24 19.58 28.39
C THR A 171 -21.71 18.16 28.39
N LEU A 172 -22.60 17.21 28.09
CA LEU A 172 -22.27 15.82 27.83
C LEU A 172 -22.35 15.55 26.33
N LYS A 173 -21.28 14.96 25.77
CA LYS A 173 -21.25 14.50 24.37
C LYS A 173 -21.03 13.01 24.37
N PHE A 174 -21.92 12.31 23.70
CA PHE A 174 -21.83 10.88 23.48
C PHE A 174 -21.66 10.60 22.00
N GLY A 175 -20.77 9.69 21.66
CA GLY A 175 -20.57 9.19 20.30
C GLY A 175 -20.52 7.67 20.29
N MET A 176 -21.20 7.09 19.33
CA MET A 176 -21.15 5.67 19.02
C MET A 176 -21.03 5.49 17.52
N GLY A 177 -20.13 4.63 17.07
CA GLY A 177 -20.02 4.32 15.65
C GLY A 177 -19.41 2.94 15.43
N GLY A 178 -19.60 2.42 14.24
CA GLY A 178 -18.99 1.14 13.91
C GLY A 178 -19.16 0.74 12.46
N ILE A 179 -18.43 -0.31 12.12
CA ILE A 179 -18.42 -0.93 10.79
C ILE A 179 -18.56 -2.44 10.99
N VAL A 180 -19.52 -3.02 10.31
CA VAL A 180 -19.62 -4.48 10.13
C VAL A 180 -19.33 -4.79 8.68
N GLY A 181 -18.24 -5.50 8.43
CA GLY A 181 -17.81 -5.91 7.10
C GLY A 181 -17.94 -7.42 6.92
N ASN A 182 -18.43 -7.83 5.76
CA ASN A 182 -18.47 -9.23 5.33
C ASN A 182 -17.78 -9.31 3.96
N GLN A 183 -16.59 -9.88 3.94
CA GLN A 183 -15.78 -10.07 2.74
C GLN A 183 -15.80 -11.55 2.38
N ARG A 184 -16.03 -11.85 1.12
CA ARG A 184 -15.86 -13.17 0.54
C ARG A 184 -14.73 -13.10 -0.46
N ASP A 185 -13.87 -14.10 -0.44
CA ASP A 185 -12.73 -14.25 -1.36
C ASP A 185 -12.75 -15.68 -1.93
N PRO A 186 -12.28 -15.92 -3.17
CA PRO A 186 -11.99 -17.25 -3.63
C PRO A 186 -11.08 -17.99 -2.66
N GLY A 187 -11.25 -19.26 -2.50
CA GLY A 187 -10.41 -20.08 -1.63
C GLY A 187 -8.96 -19.96 -2.08
N GLY A 188 -8.06 -19.64 -1.13
CA GLY A 188 -6.66 -19.41 -1.46
C GLY A 188 -6.43 -18.24 -2.40
N SER A 189 -7.15 -17.13 -2.22
CA SER A 189 -7.12 -15.96 -3.11
C SER A 189 -5.70 -15.45 -3.43
N GLY A 190 -4.79 -15.52 -2.48
CA GLY A 190 -3.36 -15.24 -2.74
C GLY A 190 -2.73 -16.19 -3.75
N ASN A 191 -3.18 -17.45 -3.78
CA ASN A 191 -2.71 -18.42 -4.76
C ASN A 191 -3.31 -18.19 -6.15
N VAL A 192 -4.56 -17.74 -6.25
CA VAL A 192 -5.19 -17.45 -7.55
C VAL A 192 -4.39 -16.37 -8.28
N TRP A 193 -4.07 -15.27 -7.60
CA TRP A 193 -3.27 -14.18 -8.20
C TRP A 193 -1.85 -14.64 -8.54
N LYS A 194 -1.23 -15.44 -7.68
CA LYS A 194 0.05 -16.08 -7.97
C LYS A 194 -0.07 -16.96 -9.21
N GLN A 195 -1.05 -17.84 -9.25
CA GLN A 195 -1.24 -18.79 -10.33
C GLN A 195 -1.55 -18.14 -11.67
N LEU A 196 -2.22 -16.98 -11.71
CA LEU A 196 -2.36 -16.18 -12.94
C LEU A 196 -1.00 -15.79 -13.55
N THR A 197 0.03 -15.63 -12.71
CA THR A 197 1.41 -15.35 -13.15
C THR A 197 2.15 -16.61 -13.62
N TRP A 198 1.72 -17.80 -13.18
CA TRP A 198 2.39 -19.08 -13.51
C TRP A 198 1.55 -20.02 -14.37
N SER A 199 0.37 -19.60 -14.83
CA SER A 199 -0.47 -20.44 -15.67
C SER A 199 -0.29 -20.11 -17.13
N LEU A 200 0.54 -20.90 -17.80
CA LEU A 200 0.76 -20.77 -19.23
C LEU A 200 -0.57 -20.94 -20.00
N PRO A 201 -0.75 -20.27 -21.16
CA PRO A 201 -2.01 -20.28 -21.91
C PRO A 201 -2.42 -21.67 -22.40
N PHE A 202 -1.48 -22.60 -22.50
CA PHE A 202 -1.70 -24.00 -22.89
C PHE A 202 -1.72 -24.97 -21.72
N SER A 203 -1.72 -24.48 -20.46
CA SER A 203 -1.69 -25.35 -19.29
C SER A 203 -3.04 -26.03 -19.00
N SER A 204 -4.13 -25.53 -19.55
CA SER A 204 -5.46 -26.09 -19.41
C SER A 204 -6.43 -25.50 -20.43
N PRO A 205 -7.36 -26.26 -21.00
CA PRO A 205 -8.48 -25.73 -21.80
C PRO A 205 -9.62 -25.17 -20.93
N GLY A 206 -9.57 -25.34 -19.60
CA GLY A 206 -10.63 -24.92 -18.67
C GLY A 206 -11.63 -26.01 -18.31
N ILE A 207 -12.89 -25.66 -18.29
CA ILE A 207 -14.01 -26.58 -18.01
C ILE A 207 -14.61 -27.04 -19.34
N ILE A 208 -14.52 -28.34 -19.62
CA ILE A 208 -15.06 -28.99 -20.81
C ILE A 208 -16.10 -29.99 -20.39
N ASP A 209 -17.34 -29.86 -20.87
CA ASP A 209 -18.48 -30.74 -20.53
C ASP A 209 -18.61 -30.96 -19.01
N GLY A 210 -18.46 -29.92 -18.23
CA GLY A 210 -18.53 -29.96 -16.76
C GLY A 210 -17.32 -30.59 -16.07
N LYS A 211 -16.31 -31.02 -16.82
CA LYS A 211 -15.05 -31.55 -16.29
C LYS A 211 -13.98 -30.49 -16.21
N LYS A 212 -13.25 -30.42 -15.10
CA LYS A 212 -12.05 -29.62 -14.99
C LYS A 212 -10.91 -30.33 -15.71
N VAL A 213 -10.50 -29.78 -16.84
CA VAL A 213 -9.49 -30.38 -17.72
C VAL A 213 -8.17 -29.61 -17.58
N VAL A 214 -7.05 -30.34 -17.47
CA VAL A 214 -5.71 -29.76 -17.41
C VAL A 214 -4.79 -30.49 -18.38
N THR A 215 -3.86 -29.76 -18.97
CA THR A 215 -2.81 -30.33 -19.79
C THR A 215 -1.86 -31.14 -18.92
N GLN A 216 -1.44 -32.31 -19.36
CA GLN A 216 -0.47 -33.14 -18.66
C GLN A 216 0.85 -32.36 -18.46
N SER A 217 1.37 -32.35 -17.24
CA SER A 217 2.59 -31.60 -16.91
C SER A 217 3.83 -32.04 -17.71
N THR A 218 3.84 -33.28 -18.20
CA THR A 218 4.93 -33.89 -18.97
C THR A 218 4.72 -33.83 -20.49
N ARG A 219 3.59 -33.26 -20.97
CA ARG A 219 3.27 -33.20 -22.39
C ARG A 219 4.33 -32.49 -23.21
N PHE A 220 4.85 -31.39 -22.69
CA PHE A 220 5.92 -30.63 -23.33
C PHE A 220 7.19 -30.75 -22.48
N PRO A 221 8.16 -31.61 -22.90
CA PRO A 221 9.37 -31.83 -22.14
C PRO A 221 10.15 -30.54 -21.86
N GLY A 222 10.60 -30.37 -20.62
CA GLY A 222 11.33 -29.15 -20.20
C GLY A 222 10.45 -27.93 -19.87
N VAL A 223 9.13 -27.98 -20.10
CA VAL A 223 8.21 -26.89 -19.75
C VAL A 223 7.55 -27.17 -18.41
N LYS A 224 7.72 -26.29 -17.45
CA LYS A 224 7.04 -26.39 -16.14
C LYS A 224 5.59 -25.92 -16.25
N MET A 225 4.63 -26.80 -16.00
CA MET A 225 3.18 -26.52 -16.04
C MET A 225 2.48 -26.92 -14.74
N GLU A 226 3.17 -26.89 -13.61
CA GLU A 226 2.67 -27.39 -12.32
C GLU A 226 1.62 -26.46 -11.70
N ASN A 227 1.73 -25.16 -11.95
CA ASN A 227 0.86 -24.15 -11.36
C ASN A 227 -0.26 -23.77 -12.33
N GLN A 228 -1.40 -24.39 -12.19
CA GLN A 228 -2.57 -24.13 -13.04
C GLN A 228 -3.63 -23.37 -12.23
N VAL A 229 -3.97 -22.15 -12.67
CA VAL A 229 -4.92 -21.29 -11.96
C VAL A 229 -6.29 -21.94 -11.81
N ILE A 230 -6.70 -22.78 -12.77
CA ILE A 230 -7.99 -23.47 -12.70
C ILE A 230 -8.05 -24.44 -11.51
N ASN A 231 -6.93 -25.04 -11.10
CA ASN A 231 -6.85 -25.91 -9.94
C ASN A 231 -7.00 -25.16 -8.61
N GLY A 232 -6.47 -23.94 -8.53
CA GLY A 232 -6.62 -23.09 -7.34
C GLY A 232 -7.93 -22.30 -7.30
N PHE A 233 -8.65 -22.22 -8.42
CA PHE A 233 -9.89 -21.46 -8.51
C PHE A 233 -11.13 -22.34 -8.53
N TYR A 234 -11.21 -23.32 -9.42
CA TYR A 234 -12.39 -24.16 -9.60
C TYR A 234 -12.41 -25.32 -8.60
N GLY A 235 -13.42 -25.33 -7.75
CA GLY A 235 -13.59 -26.38 -6.75
C GLY A 235 -12.76 -26.21 -5.47
N TYR A 236 -11.86 -25.25 -5.39
CA TYR A 236 -10.96 -25.08 -4.24
C TYR A 236 -11.66 -24.51 -2.99
N GLY A 237 -12.83 -23.90 -3.14
CA GLY A 237 -13.60 -23.34 -2.05
C GLY A 237 -13.55 -21.81 -1.95
N TYR A 238 -13.82 -21.30 -0.75
CA TYR A 238 -13.88 -19.86 -0.50
C TYR A 238 -13.48 -19.50 0.93
N ASP A 239 -13.11 -18.24 1.13
CA ASP A 239 -12.91 -17.63 2.43
C ASP A 239 -14.01 -16.59 2.67
N ARG A 240 -14.56 -16.59 3.89
CA ARG A 240 -15.49 -15.56 4.35
C ARG A 240 -14.95 -14.92 5.60
N LYS A 241 -14.56 -13.65 5.49
CA LYS A 241 -14.07 -12.86 6.61
C LYS A 241 -15.16 -11.91 7.08
N VAL A 242 -15.49 -11.99 8.36
CA VAL A 242 -16.39 -11.06 9.03
C VAL A 242 -15.55 -10.18 9.95
N SER A 243 -15.72 -8.88 9.83
CA SER A 243 -15.06 -7.89 10.68
C SER A 243 -16.09 -7.01 11.37
N ASN A 244 -15.83 -6.68 12.63
CA ASN A 244 -16.65 -5.79 13.43
C ASN A 244 -15.72 -4.82 14.16
N ASN A 245 -15.85 -3.55 13.83
CA ASN A 245 -15.15 -2.47 14.51
C ASN A 245 -16.18 -1.55 15.13
N MET A 246 -16.10 -1.32 16.44
CA MET A 246 -17.01 -0.45 17.16
C MET A 246 -16.21 0.56 17.97
N THR A 247 -16.71 1.77 18.04
CA THR A 247 -16.15 2.87 18.83
C THR A 247 -17.23 3.50 19.68
N PHE A 248 -16.90 3.74 20.94
CA PHE A 248 -17.72 4.52 21.87
C PHE A 248 -16.87 5.64 22.42
N ASP A 249 -17.42 6.83 22.47
CA ASP A 249 -16.79 7.98 23.10
C ASP A 249 -17.78 8.76 23.99
N LEU A 250 -17.30 9.17 25.13
CA LEU A 250 -18.01 10.00 26.07
C LEU A 250 -17.14 11.19 26.44
N ASN A 251 -17.70 12.38 26.39
CA ASN A 251 -17.00 13.60 26.76
C ASN A 251 -17.92 14.44 27.66
N LEU A 252 -17.44 14.72 28.86
CA LEU A 252 -18.10 15.61 29.82
C LEU A 252 -17.26 16.87 29.97
N SER A 253 -17.84 18.00 29.63
CA SER A 253 -17.19 19.30 29.78
C SER A 253 -17.97 20.19 30.78
N GLN A 254 -17.27 20.84 31.66
CA GLN A 254 -17.80 21.74 32.68
C GLN A 254 -17.11 23.10 32.54
N ASN A 255 -17.90 24.13 32.29
CA ASN A 255 -17.44 25.52 32.38
C ASN A 255 -17.39 25.95 33.86
N LEU A 256 -16.27 26.49 34.26
CA LEU A 256 -15.98 26.92 35.61
C LEU A 256 -15.85 28.44 35.74
N ASP A 257 -16.56 29.21 34.90
CA ASP A 257 -16.58 30.68 34.91
C ASP A 257 -17.00 31.26 36.26
N PHE A 258 -17.69 30.48 37.07
CA PHE A 258 -18.07 30.86 38.45
C PHE A 258 -16.87 30.86 39.41
N ILE A 259 -15.77 30.15 39.07
CA ILE A 259 -14.47 30.22 39.82
C ILE A 259 -13.63 31.34 39.22
N THR A 260 -13.38 31.28 37.90
CA THR A 260 -12.70 32.31 37.16
C THR A 260 -13.09 32.24 35.67
N LYS A 261 -13.34 33.41 35.08
CA LYS A 261 -13.77 33.49 33.67
C LYS A 261 -12.78 32.81 32.75
N GLY A 262 -13.27 31.93 31.88
CA GLY A 262 -12.48 31.23 30.87
C GLY A 262 -11.86 29.91 31.36
N LEU A 263 -12.11 29.49 32.59
CA LEU A 263 -11.69 28.19 33.11
C LEU A 263 -12.72 27.13 32.73
N SER A 264 -12.22 26.00 32.24
CA SER A 264 -13.04 24.80 32.00
C SER A 264 -12.28 23.52 32.27
N ILE A 265 -13.01 22.49 32.62
CA ILE A 265 -12.50 21.13 32.77
C ILE A 265 -13.21 20.20 31.79
N GLU A 266 -12.50 19.26 31.25
CA GLU A 266 -13.05 18.28 30.32
C GLU A 266 -12.49 16.90 30.64
N VAL A 267 -13.37 15.91 30.65
CA VAL A 267 -13.02 14.49 30.82
C VAL A 267 -13.57 13.72 29.65
N LYS A 268 -12.70 12.93 29.00
CA LYS A 268 -13.09 12.07 27.88
C LYS A 268 -12.75 10.63 28.18
N GLY A 269 -13.62 9.74 27.76
CA GLY A 269 -13.38 8.31 27.71
C GLY A 269 -13.72 7.78 26.32
N ALA A 270 -12.92 6.86 25.82
CA ALA A 270 -13.22 6.14 24.59
C ALA A 270 -12.93 4.65 24.76
N TYR A 271 -13.75 3.84 24.12
CA TYR A 271 -13.58 2.39 24.07
C TYR A 271 -13.79 1.91 22.63
N ASN A 272 -12.81 1.19 22.11
CA ASN A 272 -12.83 0.66 20.76
C ASN A 272 -12.66 -0.85 20.78
N THR A 273 -13.36 -1.53 19.89
CA THR A 273 -13.19 -2.95 19.61
C THR A 273 -12.88 -3.16 18.15
N ASP A 274 -12.01 -4.12 17.85
CA ASP A 274 -11.67 -4.50 16.49
C ASP A 274 -11.53 -6.02 16.45
N TYR A 275 -12.58 -6.66 15.99
CA TYR A 275 -12.68 -8.11 15.93
C TYR A 275 -12.90 -8.58 14.50
N SER A 276 -12.20 -9.60 14.10
CA SER A 276 -12.49 -10.29 12.84
C SER A 276 -12.19 -11.78 12.93
N TYR A 277 -13.04 -12.56 12.29
CA TYR A 277 -12.82 -13.98 12.12
C TYR A 277 -12.95 -14.37 10.63
N ILE A 278 -12.36 -15.50 10.29
CA ILE A 278 -12.45 -16.07 8.97
C ILE A 278 -13.08 -17.47 9.06
N LYS A 279 -13.99 -17.75 8.14
CA LYS A 279 -14.46 -19.08 7.84
C LYS A 279 -13.84 -19.49 6.51
N THR A 280 -13.14 -20.62 6.50
CA THR A 280 -12.53 -21.17 5.30
C THR A 280 -13.29 -22.42 4.89
N VAL A 281 -13.55 -22.58 3.61
CA VAL A 281 -14.05 -23.81 3.00
C VAL A 281 -13.03 -24.24 1.97
N ARG A 282 -12.56 -25.47 2.05
CA ARG A 282 -11.57 -26.03 1.12
C ARG A 282 -12.06 -27.37 0.60
N GLY A 283 -11.83 -27.62 -0.66
CA GLY A 283 -12.11 -28.87 -1.34
C GLY A 283 -11.37 -28.95 -2.65
N HIS A 284 -11.48 -30.05 -3.33
CA HIS A 284 -11.04 -30.19 -4.72
C HIS A 284 -12.12 -30.96 -5.48
N VAL A 285 -12.30 -30.61 -6.74
CA VAL A 285 -13.09 -31.40 -7.69
C VAL A 285 -12.13 -32.20 -8.57
N GLU A 286 -12.61 -33.33 -9.08
CA GLU A 286 -11.85 -34.18 -9.98
C GLU A 286 -11.21 -33.37 -11.10
N THR A 287 -9.98 -33.71 -11.40
CA THR A 287 -9.19 -33.13 -12.48
C THR A 287 -8.95 -34.19 -13.54
N TYR A 288 -9.23 -33.86 -14.76
CA TYR A 288 -9.10 -34.74 -15.91
C TYR A 288 -7.96 -34.28 -16.81
N THR A 289 -7.22 -35.21 -17.34
CA THR A 289 -6.19 -34.94 -18.35
C THR A 289 -6.57 -35.67 -19.64
N PRO A 290 -6.61 -34.97 -20.78
CA PRO A 290 -6.93 -35.56 -22.06
C PRO A 290 -5.70 -36.24 -22.69
N PHE A 291 -5.94 -37.36 -23.34
CA PHE A 291 -4.96 -38.11 -24.12
C PHE A 291 -5.59 -38.54 -25.44
N TYR A 292 -4.80 -38.68 -26.46
CA TYR A 292 -5.24 -39.37 -27.65
C TYR A 292 -5.33 -40.88 -27.41
N LYS A 293 -6.29 -41.51 -28.00
CA LYS A 293 -6.45 -42.96 -27.86
C LYS A 293 -5.25 -43.71 -28.43
N SER A 294 -4.68 -43.20 -29.51
CA SER A 294 -3.44 -43.71 -30.13
C SER A 294 -2.22 -43.68 -29.20
N GLU A 295 -2.13 -42.69 -28.30
CA GLU A 295 -1.05 -42.59 -27.30
C GLU A 295 -1.18 -43.67 -26.20
N ILE A 296 -2.39 -44.23 -26.02
CA ILE A 296 -2.72 -45.21 -24.98
C ILE A 296 -2.58 -46.61 -25.45
N ASP A 297 -3.18 -46.94 -26.62
CA ASP A 297 -3.35 -48.32 -27.10
C ASP A 297 -3.02 -48.48 -28.60
N GLY A 298 -2.51 -47.42 -29.24
CA GLY A 298 -2.19 -47.39 -30.68
C GLY A 298 -3.43 -47.41 -31.56
N SER A 299 -4.62 -47.23 -31.03
CA SER A 299 -5.86 -47.18 -31.82
C SER A 299 -6.46 -45.76 -31.80
N GLY A 300 -7.29 -45.47 -32.78
CA GLY A 300 -7.97 -44.20 -32.88
C GLY A 300 -7.68 -43.50 -34.21
N LEU A 301 -8.09 -42.24 -34.31
CA LEU A 301 -7.92 -41.41 -35.47
C LEU A 301 -6.49 -40.86 -35.57
N ASP A 302 -6.00 -40.69 -36.79
CA ASP A 302 -4.72 -40.02 -37.02
C ASP A 302 -4.83 -38.51 -36.85
N VAL A 303 -3.73 -37.91 -36.52
CA VAL A 303 -3.62 -36.45 -36.39
C VAL A 303 -3.93 -35.81 -37.75
N GLY A 304 -4.91 -34.91 -37.77
CA GLY A 304 -5.40 -34.26 -38.99
C GLY A 304 -6.74 -34.78 -39.45
N ASP A 305 -7.24 -35.88 -38.87
CA ASP A 305 -8.60 -36.30 -39.10
C ASP A 305 -9.58 -35.29 -38.48
N PRO A 306 -10.66 -34.88 -39.15
CA PRO A 306 -11.62 -33.89 -38.63
C PRO A 306 -12.28 -34.26 -37.29
N ASP A 307 -12.32 -35.57 -37.02
CA ASP A 307 -12.90 -36.11 -35.77
C ASP A 307 -11.85 -36.46 -34.70
N PHE A 308 -10.60 -36.05 -34.93
CA PHE A 308 -9.49 -36.39 -34.04
C PHE A 308 -9.74 -36.00 -32.59
N ASP A 309 -10.23 -34.79 -32.31
CA ASP A 309 -10.56 -34.36 -30.98
C ASP A 309 -11.71 -35.15 -30.35
N LYS A 310 -12.56 -35.80 -31.12
CA LYS A 310 -13.61 -36.69 -30.63
C LYS A 310 -13.08 -38.05 -30.15
N SER A 311 -11.85 -38.41 -30.54
CA SER A 311 -11.16 -39.62 -30.09
C SER A 311 -10.41 -39.45 -28.77
N LEU A 312 -10.56 -38.31 -28.06
CA LEU A 312 -9.90 -38.07 -26.79
C LEU A 312 -10.45 -38.95 -25.68
N VAL A 313 -9.54 -39.43 -24.87
CA VAL A 313 -9.84 -40.19 -23.64
C VAL A 313 -9.38 -39.32 -22.46
N TYR A 314 -10.25 -39.20 -21.47
CA TYR A 314 -9.96 -38.43 -20.25
C TYR A 314 -9.56 -39.38 -19.13
N ARG A 315 -8.40 -39.14 -18.53
CA ARG A 315 -7.97 -39.83 -17.31
C ARG A 315 -8.14 -38.92 -16.11
N ILE A 316 -8.60 -39.46 -14.98
CA ILE A 316 -8.61 -38.75 -13.73
C ILE A 316 -7.16 -38.64 -13.21
N THR A 317 -6.67 -37.45 -13.06
CA THR A 317 -5.32 -37.12 -12.57
C THR A 317 -5.33 -36.40 -11.23
N GLY A 318 -6.49 -35.96 -10.76
CA GLY A 318 -6.71 -35.41 -9.43
C GLY A 318 -8.05 -35.85 -8.88
N GLU A 319 -8.02 -36.45 -7.70
CA GLU A 319 -9.21 -36.99 -7.05
C GLU A 319 -10.08 -35.89 -6.45
N ASN A 320 -11.36 -36.19 -6.32
CA ASN A 320 -12.31 -35.37 -5.61
C ASN A 320 -12.00 -35.39 -4.10
N MET A 321 -11.83 -34.25 -3.49
CA MET A 321 -11.63 -34.14 -2.06
C MET A 321 -12.86 -33.50 -1.39
N MET A 322 -13.38 -34.16 -0.37
CA MET A 322 -14.50 -33.64 0.41
C MET A 322 -14.17 -32.26 0.98
N LYS A 323 -15.17 -31.40 1.06
CA LYS A 323 -15.02 -30.06 1.62
C LYS A 323 -14.66 -30.12 3.09
N THR A 324 -13.60 -29.44 3.46
CA THR A 324 -13.21 -29.19 4.84
C THR A 324 -13.59 -27.80 5.26
N TYR A 325 -13.97 -27.62 6.52
CA TYR A 325 -14.40 -26.36 7.09
C TYR A 325 -13.44 -25.95 8.22
N GLY A 326 -12.94 -24.74 8.14
CA GLY A 326 -12.10 -24.16 9.17
C GLY A 326 -12.64 -22.82 9.63
N THR A 327 -12.40 -22.49 10.89
CA THR A 327 -12.68 -21.17 11.43
C THR A 327 -11.49 -20.69 12.25
N GLY A 328 -11.25 -19.41 12.29
CA GLY A 328 -10.20 -18.84 13.12
C GLY A 328 -10.31 -17.33 13.29
N ASP A 329 -9.88 -16.86 14.44
CA ASP A 329 -9.76 -15.44 14.69
C ASP A 329 -8.60 -14.88 13.88
N LYS A 330 -8.84 -13.75 13.22
CA LYS A 330 -7.80 -12.98 12.51
C LYS A 330 -7.39 -11.74 13.29
N LYS A 331 -8.30 -11.22 14.11
CA LYS A 331 -8.05 -10.06 14.94
C LYS A 331 -9.00 -10.07 16.14
N ARG A 332 -8.50 -9.70 17.30
CA ARG A 332 -9.28 -9.53 18.53
C ARG A 332 -8.68 -8.40 19.38
N ALA A 333 -8.60 -7.20 18.82
CA ALA A 333 -8.10 -6.05 19.54
C ALA A 333 -9.23 -5.30 20.25
N ARG A 334 -8.92 -4.72 21.40
CA ARG A 334 -9.76 -3.75 22.10
C ARG A 334 -8.87 -2.74 22.77
N ASP A 335 -9.27 -1.51 22.77
CA ASP A 335 -8.54 -0.45 23.44
C ASP A 335 -9.46 0.52 24.17
N TRP A 336 -8.96 1.11 25.23
CA TRP A 336 -9.58 2.21 25.90
C TRP A 336 -8.62 3.40 26.02
N TYR A 337 -9.20 4.56 26.06
CA TYR A 337 -8.54 5.83 26.20
C TYR A 337 -9.27 6.67 27.23
N VAL A 338 -8.54 7.32 28.14
CA VAL A 338 -9.06 8.29 29.08
C VAL A 338 -8.20 9.55 29.01
N GLU A 339 -8.84 10.68 29.01
CA GLU A 339 -8.23 12.00 29.02
C GLU A 339 -8.92 12.91 30.03
N GLY A 340 -8.13 13.62 30.82
CA GLY A 340 -8.59 14.72 31.66
C GLY A 340 -7.84 15.99 31.28
N SER A 341 -8.53 17.11 31.10
CA SER A 341 -7.87 18.37 30.75
C SER A 341 -8.49 19.55 31.52
N ILE A 342 -7.62 20.48 31.91
CA ILE A 342 -7.97 21.79 32.47
C ILE A 342 -7.55 22.82 31.45
N ARG A 343 -8.48 23.69 31.03
CA ARG A 343 -8.26 24.76 30.08
C ARG A 343 -8.61 26.09 30.68
N TYR A 344 -7.75 27.05 30.44
CA TYR A 344 -7.98 28.44 30.76
C TYR A 344 -7.76 29.29 29.50
N ASN A 345 -8.78 30.02 29.09
CA ASN A 345 -8.70 30.94 27.97
C ASN A 345 -9.38 32.26 28.35
N ARG A 346 -8.58 33.34 28.38
CA ARG A 346 -9.08 34.65 28.80
C ARG A 346 -8.45 35.79 28.05
N LYS A 347 -9.29 36.75 27.71
CA LYS A 347 -8.86 38.02 27.11
C LYS A 347 -8.74 39.09 28.22
N PHE A 348 -7.58 39.73 28.30
CA PHE A 348 -7.29 40.82 29.20
C PHE A 348 -6.96 42.05 28.34
N GLY A 349 -7.93 42.90 28.09
CA GLY A 349 -7.79 44.02 27.12
C GLY A 349 -7.44 43.47 25.74
N GLU A 350 -6.26 43.74 25.26
CA GLU A 350 -5.75 43.30 23.96
C GLU A 350 -4.92 41.99 24.04
N HIS A 351 -4.75 41.46 25.24
CA HIS A 351 -3.97 40.25 25.49
C HIS A 351 -4.87 39.02 25.59
N ASN A 352 -4.65 38.00 24.77
CA ASN A 352 -5.30 36.72 24.88
C ASN A 352 -4.32 35.71 25.48
N VAL A 353 -4.68 35.11 26.58
CA VAL A 353 -3.88 34.09 27.26
C VAL A 353 -4.64 32.78 27.27
N GLY A 354 -4.00 31.72 26.84
CA GLY A 354 -4.51 30.36 26.93
C GLY A 354 -3.53 29.43 27.65
N ALA A 355 -4.08 28.55 28.49
CA ALA A 355 -3.32 27.49 29.12
C ALA A 355 -4.10 26.17 29.02
N LEU A 356 -3.39 25.09 28.82
CA LEU A 356 -3.91 23.73 28.85
C LEU A 356 -2.99 22.85 29.66
N LEU A 357 -3.56 22.11 30.59
CA LEU A 357 -2.93 20.96 31.24
C LEU A 357 -3.78 19.73 30.90
N LEU A 358 -3.15 18.71 30.31
CA LEU A 358 -3.83 17.54 29.85
C LEU A 358 -3.09 16.29 30.29
N TYR A 359 -3.80 15.38 30.92
CA TYR A 359 -3.35 14.03 31.19
C TYR A 359 -4.11 13.04 30.32
N ASN A 360 -3.42 12.10 29.70
CA ASN A 360 -4.06 11.00 28.99
C ASN A 360 -3.40 9.66 29.25
N GLN A 361 -4.22 8.63 29.10
CA GLN A 361 -3.79 7.26 29.25
C GLN A 361 -4.55 6.37 28.26
N SER A 362 -3.86 5.42 27.67
CA SER A 362 -4.50 4.41 26.83
C SER A 362 -3.90 3.03 27.05
N LYS A 363 -4.73 2.00 26.82
CA LYS A 363 -4.28 0.61 26.88
C LYS A 363 -4.98 -0.16 25.78
N LYS A 364 -4.19 -0.90 24.98
CA LYS A 364 -4.67 -1.75 23.89
C LYS A 364 -4.36 -3.20 24.20
N TYR A 365 -5.37 -4.03 24.26
CA TYR A 365 -5.29 -5.46 24.46
C TYR A 365 -5.16 -6.18 23.13
N TYR A 366 -4.41 -7.27 23.11
CA TYR A 366 -4.13 -8.09 21.95
C TYR A 366 -3.64 -7.29 20.73
N PRO A 367 -2.63 -6.42 20.93
CA PRO A 367 -2.23 -5.45 19.91
C PRO A 367 -1.69 -6.09 18.64
N ASN A 368 -1.05 -7.24 18.78
CA ASN A 368 -0.30 -7.91 17.71
C ASN A 368 -0.78 -9.35 17.43
N TYR A 369 -2.04 -9.65 17.79
CA TYR A 369 -2.58 -10.97 17.50
C TYR A 369 -2.48 -11.32 16.00
N PRO A 370 -2.00 -12.51 15.63
CA PRO A 370 -1.48 -13.64 16.44
C PRO A 370 0.04 -13.63 16.65
N ASN A 371 0.72 -12.50 16.51
CA ASN A 371 2.17 -12.39 16.62
C ASN A 371 2.64 -12.52 18.09
N LYS A 372 3.96 -12.68 18.27
CA LYS A 372 4.61 -12.73 19.59
C LYS A 372 4.17 -11.57 20.49
N PHE A 373 3.99 -11.83 21.79
CA PHE A 373 3.45 -10.90 22.78
C PHE A 373 2.04 -10.35 22.46
N TRP A 374 1.25 -11.08 21.66
CA TRP A 374 -0.10 -10.65 21.31
C TRP A 374 -1.05 -10.52 22.51
N ASP A 375 -0.81 -11.28 23.59
CA ASP A 375 -1.56 -11.28 24.84
C ASP A 375 -1.13 -10.16 25.80
N VAL A 376 0.06 -9.58 25.60
CA VAL A 376 0.57 -8.48 26.43
C VAL A 376 0.05 -7.15 25.91
N PRO A 377 -0.78 -6.41 26.70
CA PRO A 377 -1.30 -5.12 26.26
C PRO A 377 -0.20 -4.10 25.99
N THR A 378 -0.45 -3.19 25.04
CA THR A 378 0.33 -1.95 24.94
C THR A 378 -0.30 -0.87 25.80
N ALA A 379 0.52 -0.10 26.49
CA ALA A 379 0.10 0.98 27.35
C ALA A 379 0.85 2.27 27.00
N TYR A 380 0.20 3.39 27.23
CA TYR A 380 0.75 4.71 27.00
C TYR A 380 0.20 5.67 28.04
N VAL A 381 1.03 6.58 28.52
CA VAL A 381 0.66 7.66 29.40
C VAL A 381 1.30 8.96 28.93
N GLY A 382 0.56 10.05 29.02
CA GLY A 382 1.05 11.37 28.62
C GLY A 382 0.54 12.48 29.53
N LEU A 383 1.44 13.40 29.86
CA LEU A 383 1.12 14.69 30.47
C LEU A 383 1.54 15.78 29.51
N VAL A 384 0.64 16.68 29.18
CA VAL A 384 0.87 17.76 28.21
C VAL A 384 0.55 19.10 28.84
N GLY A 385 1.50 20.02 28.80
CA GLY A 385 1.32 21.42 29.10
C GLY A 385 1.35 22.25 27.83
N ARG A 386 0.45 23.22 27.68
CA ARG A 386 0.45 24.17 26.59
C ARG A 386 0.12 25.57 27.11
N LEU A 387 0.89 26.54 26.65
CA LEU A 387 0.66 27.95 26.89
C LEU A 387 0.54 28.66 25.53
N THR A 388 -0.46 29.49 25.37
CA THR A 388 -0.65 30.33 24.19
C THR A 388 -0.82 31.77 24.61
N TYR A 389 -0.21 32.66 23.87
CA TYR A 389 -0.33 34.08 24.07
C TYR A 389 -0.45 34.79 22.72
N ASP A 390 -1.41 35.70 22.60
CA ASP A 390 -1.42 36.64 21.52
C ASP A 390 -1.72 38.06 22.01
N TYR A 391 -1.08 39.04 21.38
CA TYR A 391 -1.31 40.45 21.58
C TYR A 391 -1.93 41.05 20.31
N LYS A 392 -3.18 41.52 20.41
CA LYS A 392 -3.97 42.09 19.32
C LYS A 392 -4.14 41.16 18.11
N SER A 393 -4.04 39.87 18.30
CA SER A 393 -3.97 38.84 17.23
C SER A 393 -2.81 39.08 16.24
N LYS A 394 -1.83 39.92 16.60
CA LYS A 394 -0.72 40.36 15.81
C LYS A 394 0.59 39.62 16.13
N TYR A 395 0.95 39.58 17.41
CA TYR A 395 2.08 38.81 17.92
C TYR A 395 1.56 37.59 18.62
N ILE A 396 1.97 36.45 18.14
CA ILE A 396 1.44 35.15 18.61
C ILE A 396 2.63 34.33 19.09
N ALA A 397 2.52 33.75 20.27
CA ALA A 397 3.50 32.83 20.82
C ALA A 397 2.80 31.59 21.39
N GLU A 398 3.44 30.45 21.28
CA GLU A 398 2.95 29.21 21.84
C GLU A 398 4.12 28.38 22.37
N PHE A 399 3.96 27.82 23.53
CA PHE A 399 4.87 26.85 24.13
C PHE A 399 4.12 25.59 24.51
N ASN A 400 4.69 24.44 24.18
CA ASN A 400 4.15 23.13 24.50
C ASN A 400 5.23 22.29 25.14
N ILE A 401 4.85 21.44 26.07
CA ILE A 401 5.72 20.40 26.65
C ILE A 401 4.93 19.12 26.81
N GLY A 402 5.46 18.03 26.27
CA GLY A 402 4.93 16.69 26.45
C GLY A 402 5.86 15.86 27.32
N TYR A 403 5.32 15.19 28.33
CA TYR A 403 6.01 14.19 29.13
C TYR A 403 5.31 12.85 28.95
N ASN A 404 5.95 11.92 28.23
CA ASN A 404 5.29 10.72 27.74
C ASN A 404 6.02 9.48 28.19
N GLY A 405 5.25 8.45 28.58
CA GLY A 405 5.75 7.15 28.98
C GLY A 405 5.35 6.02 28.03
N SER A 406 6.30 5.13 27.75
CA SER A 406 6.10 3.93 26.94
C SER A 406 6.65 2.70 27.65
N GLU A 407 5.92 1.61 27.64
CA GLU A 407 6.34 0.33 28.21
C GLU A 407 7.43 -0.37 27.38
N ASN A 408 7.69 0.09 26.17
CA ASN A 408 8.69 -0.51 25.28
C ASN A 408 10.13 -0.33 25.79
N PHE A 409 10.34 0.57 26.75
CA PHE A 409 11.65 0.89 27.30
C PHE A 409 11.81 0.37 28.74
N ALA A 410 13.06 0.19 29.17
CA ALA A 410 13.40 -0.15 30.53
C ALA A 410 12.86 0.91 31.50
N PRO A 411 12.58 0.56 32.79
CA PRO A 411 11.92 1.45 33.73
C PRO A 411 12.55 2.85 33.89
N ASP A 412 13.87 2.93 33.82
CA ASP A 412 14.65 4.18 33.89
C ASP A 412 14.68 5.00 32.58
N LYS A 413 14.31 4.40 31.44
CA LYS A 413 14.25 5.02 30.10
C LYS A 413 12.84 5.25 29.58
N ARG A 414 11.85 4.87 30.40
CA ARG A 414 10.44 4.79 30.00
C ARG A 414 9.80 6.12 29.67
N PHE A 415 10.26 7.21 30.31
CA PHE A 415 9.69 8.54 30.13
C PHE A 415 10.60 9.46 29.32
N GLY A 416 10.00 10.20 28.38
CA GLY A 416 10.67 11.20 27.58
C GLY A 416 9.97 12.56 27.66
N THR A 417 10.77 13.65 27.62
CA THR A 417 10.30 15.04 27.65
C THR A 417 10.51 15.69 26.29
N PHE A 418 9.45 16.28 25.73
CA PHE A 418 9.42 16.78 24.34
C PHE A 418 8.87 18.21 24.33
N PRO A 419 9.74 19.25 24.48
CA PRO A 419 9.34 20.65 24.39
C PRO A 419 9.20 21.09 22.93
N ALA A 420 8.28 22.05 22.68
CA ALA A 420 8.10 22.71 21.40
C ALA A 420 7.66 24.15 21.61
N GLY A 421 8.13 25.04 20.75
CA GLY A 421 7.74 26.45 20.76
C GLY A 421 7.46 26.98 19.36
N SER A 422 6.61 28.00 19.28
CA SER A 422 6.33 28.67 18.01
C SER A 422 6.01 30.14 18.22
N ILE A 423 6.35 30.94 17.22
CA ILE A 423 6.02 32.34 17.12
C ILE A 423 5.32 32.63 15.78
N GLY A 424 4.47 33.64 15.80
CA GLY A 424 3.79 34.14 14.59
C GLY A 424 3.62 35.64 14.67
N TYR A 425 3.81 36.29 13.53
CA TYR A 425 3.65 37.73 13.39
C TYR A 425 2.77 38.05 12.19
N VAL A 426 1.64 38.73 12.47
CA VAL A 426 0.72 39.18 11.43
C VAL A 426 1.10 40.61 11.05
N ILE A 427 1.84 40.72 9.96
CA ILE A 427 2.46 41.98 9.51
C ILE A 427 1.41 43.00 9.05
N THR A 428 0.30 42.51 8.43
CA THR A 428 -0.80 43.36 7.94
C THR A 428 -1.61 44.04 9.05
N GLU A 429 -1.44 43.63 10.32
CA GLU A 429 -2.06 44.30 11.45
C GLU A 429 -1.19 45.40 12.00
N GLU A 430 -0.04 45.71 11.37
CA GLU A 430 0.79 46.83 11.71
C GLU A 430 0.21 48.16 11.14
N LYS A 431 0.39 49.25 11.91
CA LYS A 431 -0.13 50.57 11.50
C LYS A 431 0.57 51.13 10.26
N PHE A 432 1.82 50.71 10.01
CA PHE A 432 2.58 51.15 8.85
C PHE A 432 2.23 50.40 7.56
N ILE A 433 1.45 49.35 7.63
CA ILE A 433 0.91 48.65 6.47
C ILE A 433 -0.49 49.20 6.20
N PRO A 434 -0.72 49.93 5.13
CA PRO A 434 -2.04 50.41 4.79
C PRO A 434 -2.92 49.23 4.40
N LYS A 435 -4.15 49.14 4.98
CA LYS A 435 -5.12 48.16 4.58
C LYS A 435 -5.55 48.42 3.14
N ASN A 436 -5.42 47.45 2.28
CA ASN A 436 -5.77 47.52 0.86
C ASN A 436 -6.30 46.16 0.39
N ASP A 437 -6.99 46.18 -0.76
CA ASP A 437 -7.59 45.00 -1.33
C ASP A 437 -6.59 44.05 -2.03
N PHE A 438 -5.35 44.56 -2.27
CA PHE A 438 -4.32 43.72 -2.92
C PHE A 438 -3.70 42.72 -1.93
N LEU A 439 -3.19 43.19 -0.78
CA LEU A 439 -2.62 42.35 0.28
C LEU A 439 -3.45 42.48 1.54
N THR A 440 -4.37 41.57 1.74
CA THR A 440 -5.33 41.58 2.86
C THR A 440 -4.79 40.94 4.13
N TYR A 441 -3.89 39.96 3.99
CA TYR A 441 -3.30 39.26 5.12
C TYR A 441 -1.86 38.83 4.81
N LEU A 442 -0.94 39.10 5.72
CA LEU A 442 0.42 38.58 5.67
C LEU A 442 0.87 38.19 7.06
N LYS A 443 1.19 36.91 7.22
CA LYS A 443 1.71 36.35 8.46
C LYS A 443 2.97 35.57 8.20
N VAL A 444 4.00 35.79 9.00
CA VAL A 444 5.17 34.92 9.09
C VAL A 444 5.14 34.12 10.37
N ARG A 445 5.65 32.94 10.33
CA ARG A 445 5.65 32.01 11.47
C ARG A 445 6.89 31.13 11.48
N ALA A 446 7.33 30.80 12.68
CA ALA A 446 8.41 29.84 12.90
C ALA A 446 8.05 28.91 14.06
N SER A 447 8.44 27.68 13.97
CA SER A 447 8.32 26.72 15.05
C SER A 447 9.53 25.80 15.14
N VAL A 448 9.84 25.36 16.37
CA VAL A 448 10.85 24.36 16.67
C VAL A 448 10.31 23.44 17.76
N GLY A 449 10.53 22.13 17.60
CA GLY A 449 10.07 21.18 18.61
C GLY A 449 10.86 19.90 18.58
N LEU A 450 11.02 19.31 19.74
CA LEU A 450 11.54 17.96 19.91
C LEU A 450 10.36 16.99 19.97
N VAL A 451 10.45 15.89 19.23
CA VAL A 451 9.42 14.86 19.17
C VAL A 451 10.07 13.51 19.38
N GLY A 452 9.50 12.69 20.28
CA GLY A 452 9.92 11.31 20.49
C GLY A 452 9.14 10.33 19.63
N ASN A 453 9.70 9.16 19.37
CA ASN A 453 9.06 8.03 18.75
C ASN A 453 9.41 6.76 19.52
N ASP A 454 8.39 5.98 19.90
CA ASP A 454 8.52 4.68 20.59
C ASP A 454 8.13 3.50 19.71
N ASN A 455 7.91 3.73 18.43
CA ASN A 455 7.51 2.69 17.50
C ASN A 455 8.72 1.83 17.09
N MET A 456 8.75 0.62 17.59
CA MET A 456 9.78 -0.37 17.31
C MET A 456 9.38 -1.39 16.23
N SER A 457 8.47 -1.02 15.32
CA SER A 457 7.90 -1.94 14.32
C SER A 457 7.15 -3.10 14.96
N SER A 458 7.55 -4.35 14.66
CA SER A 458 6.97 -5.56 15.26
C SER A 458 7.62 -5.96 16.58
N ASN A 459 8.74 -5.33 16.94
CA ASN A 459 9.51 -5.69 18.13
C ASN A 459 9.01 -4.92 19.36
N ARG A 460 8.91 -5.62 20.47
CA ARG A 460 8.52 -5.04 21.77
C ARG A 460 9.51 -5.48 22.83
N PHE A 461 9.66 -4.69 23.87
CA PHE A 461 10.48 -5.04 25.04
C PHE A 461 11.93 -5.39 24.69
N LEU A 462 12.54 -4.63 23.81
CA LEU A 462 13.91 -4.84 23.34
C LEU A 462 14.96 -4.78 24.46
N TYR A 463 14.56 -4.27 25.63
CA TYR A 463 15.42 -4.28 26.83
C TYR A 463 15.47 -5.65 27.51
N LEU A 464 14.55 -6.56 27.20
CA LEU A 464 14.56 -7.92 27.69
C LEU A 464 15.24 -8.84 26.65
N PRO A 465 16.00 -9.83 27.11
CA PRO A 465 16.50 -10.87 26.20
C PRO A 465 15.31 -11.68 25.66
N ASP A 466 15.42 -12.15 24.44
CA ASP A 466 14.45 -13.07 23.90
C ASP A 466 14.67 -14.49 24.43
N SER A 467 13.65 -15.33 24.32
CA SER A 467 13.73 -16.72 24.72
C SER A 467 14.65 -17.52 23.78
N TYR A 468 15.09 -18.66 24.25
CA TYR A 468 15.81 -19.62 23.41
C TYR A 468 14.84 -20.30 22.45
N SER A 469 15.28 -20.49 21.20
CA SER A 469 14.63 -21.39 20.28
C SER A 469 15.19 -22.79 20.49
N ILE A 470 14.32 -23.72 20.84
CA ILE A 470 14.62 -25.14 20.91
C ILE A 470 13.93 -25.80 19.73
N ASN A 471 14.69 -26.44 18.86
CA ASN A 471 14.11 -27.12 17.72
C ASN A 471 13.95 -28.62 18.04
N ASN A 472 12.70 -29.03 18.28
CA ASN A 472 12.33 -30.40 18.64
C ASN A 472 11.64 -31.16 17.51
N SER A 473 11.57 -30.64 16.30
CA SER A 473 10.82 -31.27 15.22
C SER A 473 11.69 -31.93 14.19
N ASP A 474 11.17 -32.98 13.53
CA ASP A 474 11.73 -33.66 12.36
C ASP A 474 12.10 -32.74 11.18
N TRP A 475 11.84 -31.47 11.36
CA TRP A 475 12.29 -30.35 10.56
C TRP A 475 13.81 -30.25 10.46
N LEU A 476 14.56 -30.82 11.39
CA LEU A 476 16.02 -30.88 11.35
C LEU A 476 16.56 -31.58 10.09
N GLN A 477 15.82 -32.49 9.49
CA GLN A 477 16.23 -33.10 8.21
C GLN A 477 16.17 -32.12 7.03
N LYS A 478 15.32 -31.09 7.09
CA LYS A 478 15.31 -29.98 6.11
C LYS A 478 16.20 -28.81 6.52
N ALA A 479 16.56 -28.72 7.76
CA ALA A 479 17.28 -27.59 8.35
C ALA A 479 18.82 -27.71 8.25
N TYR A 480 19.31 -28.26 7.19
CA TYR A 480 20.68 -27.99 6.77
C TYR A 480 20.93 -26.46 6.61
N GLN A 481 19.87 -25.73 6.52
CA GLN A 481 19.87 -24.26 6.40
C GLN A 481 19.49 -23.52 7.69
N ASP A 482 18.75 -24.11 8.63
CA ASP A 482 18.32 -23.48 9.88
C ASP A 482 19.05 -24.11 11.10
N LYS A 483 20.16 -23.68 11.33
CA LYS A 483 21.28 -23.80 12.23
C LYS A 483 21.00 -23.96 13.75
N ASN A 484 19.89 -24.55 14.17
CA ASN A 484 19.55 -24.71 15.59
C ASN A 484 19.91 -26.09 16.17
N GLY A 485 20.72 -26.85 15.50
CA GLY A 485 21.19 -28.14 15.95
C GLY A 485 22.65 -28.41 15.64
N TYR A 486 23.23 -29.35 16.31
CA TYR A 486 24.59 -29.84 16.01
C TYR A 486 24.50 -31.09 15.16
N ILE A 487 25.40 -31.20 14.19
CA ILE A 487 25.51 -32.37 13.30
C ILE A 487 26.76 -33.13 13.71
N PHE A 488 26.60 -34.42 13.92
CA PHE A 488 27.68 -35.30 14.28
C PHE A 488 27.80 -36.48 13.28
N GLY A 489 28.96 -37.10 13.26
CA GLY A 489 29.26 -38.25 12.42
C GLY A 489 29.93 -37.89 11.09
N LEU A 490 30.64 -38.86 10.52
CA LEU A 490 31.40 -38.71 9.27
C LEU A 490 30.51 -38.40 8.05
N THR A 491 29.25 -38.78 8.11
CA THR A 491 28.27 -38.56 7.03
C THR A 491 27.32 -37.40 7.30
N ASN A 492 27.55 -36.63 8.37
CA ASN A 492 26.66 -35.50 8.77
C ASN A 492 25.18 -35.89 8.90
N THR A 493 24.91 -37.10 9.36
CA THR A 493 23.56 -37.67 9.43
C THR A 493 22.97 -37.72 10.84
N VAL A 494 23.80 -37.48 11.87
CA VAL A 494 23.35 -37.52 13.26
C VAL A 494 23.11 -36.11 13.75
N TYR A 495 21.83 -35.75 13.93
CA TYR A 495 21.40 -34.44 14.40
C TYR A 495 21.12 -34.47 15.90
N GLN A 496 21.64 -33.52 16.63
CA GLN A 496 21.31 -33.28 18.05
C GLN A 496 20.58 -31.97 18.23
N THR A 497 19.54 -32.02 19.03
CA THR A 497 18.78 -30.81 19.38
C THR A 497 19.66 -29.80 20.09
N ALA A 498 19.63 -28.56 19.64
CA ALA A 498 20.33 -27.46 20.28
C ALA A 498 19.38 -26.34 20.64
N ALA A 499 19.73 -25.56 21.64
CA ALA A 499 19.11 -24.33 21.99
C ALA A 499 19.92 -23.17 21.43
N LYS A 500 19.25 -22.22 20.78
CA LYS A 500 19.87 -20.99 20.31
C LYS A 500 19.16 -19.81 20.96
N GLU A 501 19.94 -18.91 21.53
CA GLU A 501 19.43 -17.62 21.98
C GLU A 501 18.95 -16.80 20.79
N LEU A 502 17.73 -16.24 20.86
CA LEU A 502 17.13 -15.54 19.72
C LEU A 502 17.58 -14.09 19.63
N MET A 503 17.68 -13.40 20.75
CA MET A 503 18.13 -12.00 20.80
C MET A 503 18.61 -11.62 22.20
N LEU A 504 19.71 -10.91 22.26
CA LEU A 504 20.20 -10.27 23.48
C LEU A 504 19.34 -9.05 23.81
N GLY A 505 18.99 -8.87 25.08
CA GLY A 505 18.33 -7.67 25.56
C GLY A 505 19.27 -6.46 25.60
N ASN A 506 18.74 -5.26 25.37
CA ASN A 506 19.49 -4.03 25.51
C ASN A 506 18.74 -3.02 26.39
N SER A 507 19.11 -2.95 27.66
CA SER A 507 18.52 -2.01 28.60
C SER A 507 18.76 -0.53 28.28
N ASN A 508 19.70 -0.23 27.40
CA ASN A 508 20.02 1.13 26.98
C ASN A 508 19.12 1.66 25.86
N VAL A 509 18.23 0.84 25.32
CA VAL A 509 17.26 1.28 24.29
C VAL A 509 16.39 2.41 24.84
N THR A 510 16.33 3.50 24.10
CA THR A 510 15.60 4.71 24.46
C THR A 510 14.83 5.27 23.25
N TRP A 511 14.18 6.39 23.48
CA TRP A 511 13.39 7.10 22.48
C TRP A 511 14.23 7.50 21.27
N GLU A 512 13.73 7.21 20.07
CA GLU A 512 14.13 7.89 18.87
C GLU A 512 13.63 9.32 18.94
N THR A 513 14.49 10.30 18.63
CA THR A 513 14.17 11.73 18.74
C THR A 513 14.31 12.46 17.42
N ALA A 514 13.40 13.39 17.16
CA ALA A 514 13.43 14.26 15.98
C ALA A 514 13.31 15.72 16.39
N LEU A 515 14.32 16.51 16.06
CA LEU A 515 14.24 17.98 16.12
C LEU A 515 13.60 18.46 14.82
N LYS A 516 12.40 19.00 14.93
CA LYS A 516 11.62 19.54 13.82
C LYS A 516 11.64 21.06 13.84
N GLN A 517 11.85 21.64 12.68
CA GLN A 517 11.81 23.08 12.45
C GLN A 517 10.89 23.35 11.27
N ASN A 518 10.06 24.39 11.38
CA ASN A 518 9.18 24.82 10.30
C ASN A 518 9.15 26.35 10.25
N TYR A 519 9.26 26.87 9.05
CA TYR A 519 9.20 28.31 8.75
C TYR A 519 8.12 28.52 7.68
N GLY A 520 7.14 29.37 7.96
CA GLY A 520 5.99 29.52 7.08
C GLY A 520 5.58 30.97 6.84
N ILE A 521 5.00 31.17 5.68
CA ILE A 521 4.38 32.42 5.26
C ILE A 521 2.94 32.11 4.84
N ASP A 522 1.98 32.85 5.39
CA ASP A 522 0.58 32.85 4.96
C ASP A 522 0.27 34.23 4.38
N ALA A 523 -0.08 34.33 3.09
CA ALA A 523 -0.36 35.58 2.40
C ALA A 523 -1.69 35.48 1.64
N TYR A 524 -2.59 36.46 1.84
CA TYR A 524 -3.89 36.55 1.16
C TYR A 524 -3.92 37.82 0.32
N PHE A 525 -4.42 37.66 -0.89
CA PHE A 525 -4.45 38.73 -1.89
C PHE A 525 -5.85 38.89 -2.50
N PHE A 526 -6.09 40.04 -3.10
CA PHE A 526 -7.30 40.35 -3.86
C PHE A 526 -8.58 40.17 -3.05
N SER A 527 -8.63 40.75 -1.85
CA SER A 527 -9.77 40.61 -0.93
C SER A 527 -10.06 39.13 -0.59
N ASP A 528 -8.98 38.37 -0.24
CA ASP A 528 -8.97 36.95 0.13
C ASP A 528 -9.32 35.96 -0.99
N ARG A 529 -9.40 36.41 -2.24
CA ARG A 529 -9.63 35.50 -3.38
C ARG A 529 -8.45 34.55 -3.62
N LEU A 530 -7.22 35.04 -3.48
CA LEU A 530 -6.01 34.23 -3.53
C LEU A 530 -5.44 34.06 -2.13
N LYS A 531 -5.26 32.80 -1.70
CA LYS A 531 -4.57 32.44 -0.47
C LYS A 531 -3.36 31.61 -0.82
N LEU A 532 -2.18 32.06 -0.38
CA LEU A 532 -0.91 31.39 -0.57
C LEU A 532 -0.32 31.04 0.80
N THR A 533 0.00 29.79 0.98
CA THR A 533 0.77 29.30 2.13
C THR A 533 2.04 28.63 1.63
N VAL A 534 3.19 29.04 2.16
CA VAL A 534 4.50 28.44 1.86
C VAL A 534 5.14 28.04 3.15
N ASP A 535 5.59 26.79 3.22
CA ASP A 535 6.31 26.23 4.35
C ASP A 535 7.66 25.66 3.89
N TYR A 536 8.71 25.94 4.64
CA TYR A 536 9.98 25.24 4.61
C TYR A 536 10.14 24.47 5.91
N PHE A 537 10.49 23.19 5.82
CA PHE A 537 10.70 22.38 7.01
C PHE A 537 12.04 21.65 6.98
N ARG A 538 12.56 21.40 8.17
CA ARG A 538 13.73 20.57 8.40
C ARG A 538 13.49 19.68 9.61
N GLU A 539 13.88 18.42 9.49
CA GLU A 539 13.84 17.45 10.56
C GLU A 539 15.22 16.78 10.69
N ASN A 540 15.78 16.83 11.89
CA ASN A 540 16.99 16.10 12.24
C ASN A 540 16.60 14.98 13.20
N ARG A 541 16.56 13.76 12.68
CA ARG A 541 16.20 12.56 13.44
C ARG A 541 17.46 11.86 13.88
N ARG A 542 17.53 11.50 15.15
CA ARG A 542 18.65 10.83 15.79
C ARG A 542 18.15 9.70 16.70
N ASP A 543 19.10 8.93 17.19
CA ASP A 543 18.83 7.81 18.08
C ASP A 543 17.89 6.77 17.44
N ILE A 544 17.92 6.67 16.10
CA ILE A 544 17.13 5.67 15.36
C ILE A 544 17.65 4.29 15.72
N LEU A 545 16.73 3.40 16.03
CA LEU A 545 17.06 2.01 16.32
C LEU A 545 17.51 1.30 15.05
N ILE A 546 18.74 0.83 15.05
CA ILE A 546 19.33 0.06 13.94
C ILE A 546 19.98 -1.20 14.47
N GLN A 547 20.03 -2.21 13.62
CA GLN A 547 20.80 -3.42 13.90
C GLN A 547 22.27 -3.16 13.58
N ARG A 548 23.16 -3.69 14.39
CA ARG A 548 24.60 -3.58 14.14
C ARG A 548 25.02 -4.48 12.99
N SER A 549 25.71 -3.93 12.01
CA SER A 549 26.23 -4.64 10.85
C SER A 549 27.76 -4.70 10.78
N THR A 550 28.44 -3.86 11.57
CA THR A 550 29.92 -3.83 11.62
C THR A 550 30.55 -4.90 12.52
N VAL A 551 29.73 -5.71 13.17
CA VAL A 551 30.26 -6.82 14.00
C VAL A 551 30.63 -8.00 13.11
N PRO A 552 31.89 -8.46 13.16
CA PRO A 552 32.33 -9.54 12.28
C PRO A 552 31.53 -10.83 12.47
N SER A 553 31.17 -11.47 11.37
CA SER A 553 30.39 -12.72 11.38
C SER A 553 31.12 -13.88 12.09
N LEU A 554 32.43 -13.81 12.20
CA LEU A 554 33.26 -14.77 12.94
C LEU A 554 32.87 -14.91 14.42
N ILE A 555 32.28 -13.87 15.01
CA ILE A 555 31.80 -13.89 16.40
C ILE A 555 30.52 -14.73 16.54
N ALA A 556 29.97 -15.24 15.42
CA ALA A 556 28.76 -16.09 15.36
C ALA A 556 27.51 -15.48 16.04
N MET A 557 27.42 -14.16 16.14
CA MET A 557 26.30 -13.42 16.77
C MET A 557 25.31 -12.84 15.75
N ASN A 558 25.36 -13.28 14.49
CA ASN A 558 24.44 -12.80 13.45
C ASN A 558 22.98 -13.09 13.82
N GLY A 559 22.16 -12.05 13.86
CA GLY A 559 20.75 -12.14 14.21
C GLY A 559 20.46 -12.22 15.71
N ILE A 560 21.46 -12.28 16.58
CA ILE A 560 21.32 -12.27 18.05
C ILE A 560 21.59 -10.88 18.63
N LEU A 561 22.41 -10.08 17.96
CA LEU A 561 22.75 -8.74 18.44
C LEU A 561 21.53 -7.86 18.59
N PRO A 562 21.40 -7.17 19.74
CA PRO A 562 20.29 -6.26 19.96
C PRO A 562 20.42 -5.03 19.06
N VAL A 563 19.28 -4.39 18.78
CA VAL A 563 19.27 -3.08 18.15
C VAL A 563 19.78 -2.01 19.13
N VAL A 564 20.34 -0.96 18.56
CA VAL A 564 20.93 0.17 19.32
C VAL A 564 20.48 1.51 18.75
N ASN A 565 20.40 2.53 19.61
CA ASN A 565 20.00 3.89 19.23
C ASN A 565 21.22 4.67 18.69
N MET A 566 21.54 4.53 17.40
CA MET A 566 22.69 5.22 16.82
C MET A 566 22.44 5.77 15.42
N GLY A 567 21.39 5.38 14.74
CA GLY A 567 21.07 5.86 13.40
C GLY A 567 20.69 7.35 13.39
N LYS A 568 21.06 8.05 12.32
CA LYS A 568 20.76 9.48 12.11
C LYS A 568 20.30 9.72 10.69
N VAL A 569 19.20 10.45 10.53
CA VAL A 569 18.62 10.83 9.23
C VAL A 569 18.17 12.28 9.28
N ASN A 570 18.53 13.05 8.27
CA ASN A 570 17.98 14.39 8.06
C ASN A 570 16.89 14.33 7.00
N ASN A 571 15.86 15.13 7.16
CA ASN A 571 14.83 15.33 6.15
C ASN A 571 14.54 16.82 6.01
N GLN A 572 14.40 17.31 4.79
CA GLN A 572 14.07 18.71 4.54
C GLN A 572 13.20 18.83 3.29
N GLY A 573 12.44 19.92 3.22
CA GLY A 573 11.59 20.15 2.07
C GLY A 573 10.79 21.43 2.18
N TYR A 574 9.93 21.62 1.20
CA TYR A 574 8.99 22.74 1.16
C TYR A 574 7.60 22.28 0.75
N GLU A 575 6.62 23.07 1.17
CA GLU A 575 5.21 22.87 0.82
C GLU A 575 4.64 24.21 0.35
N VAL A 576 3.88 24.15 -0.72
CA VAL A 576 3.15 25.32 -1.24
C VAL A 576 1.69 24.93 -1.39
N ASP A 577 0.79 25.70 -0.79
CA ASP A 577 -0.65 25.59 -0.93
C ASP A 577 -1.20 26.87 -1.50
N LEU A 578 -1.87 26.81 -2.64
CA LEU A 578 -2.46 27.95 -3.33
C LEU A 578 -3.97 27.69 -3.50
N LYS A 579 -4.78 28.64 -3.03
CA LYS A 579 -6.23 28.60 -3.14
C LYS A 579 -6.73 29.88 -3.80
N TRP A 580 -7.41 29.70 -4.91
CA TRP A 580 -8.15 30.74 -5.60
C TRP A 580 -9.64 30.46 -5.55
N ASN A 581 -10.42 31.41 -5.05
CA ASN A 581 -11.88 31.34 -5.06
C ASN A 581 -12.42 32.67 -5.60
N ASP A 582 -13.26 32.60 -6.61
CA ASP A 582 -13.85 33.80 -7.20
C ASP A 582 -15.26 33.51 -7.72
N ARG A 583 -15.96 34.59 -8.02
CA ARG A 583 -17.32 34.56 -8.57
C ARG A 583 -17.49 35.61 -9.66
N ILE A 584 -17.88 35.18 -10.84
CA ILE A 584 -18.21 36.03 -11.98
C ILE A 584 -19.73 35.93 -12.22
N LYS A 585 -20.48 36.91 -11.79
CA LYS A 585 -21.94 36.87 -11.80
C LYS A 585 -22.50 35.63 -11.10
N ASP A 586 -23.18 34.76 -11.83
CA ASP A 586 -23.77 33.52 -11.33
C ASP A 586 -22.81 32.34 -11.34
N PHE A 587 -21.60 32.51 -11.91
CA PHE A 587 -20.57 31.45 -11.95
C PHE A 587 -19.59 31.61 -10.81
N SER A 588 -19.60 30.65 -9.87
CA SER A 588 -18.58 30.52 -8.82
C SER A 588 -17.58 29.44 -9.18
N TYR A 589 -16.31 29.69 -8.97
CA TYR A 589 -15.26 28.69 -9.25
C TYR A 589 -14.13 28.76 -8.24
N TYR A 590 -13.41 27.65 -8.13
CA TYR A 590 -12.22 27.56 -7.30
C TYR A 590 -11.12 26.75 -7.98
N ILE A 591 -9.88 27.09 -7.61
CA ILE A 591 -8.66 26.38 -7.98
C ILE A 591 -7.84 26.21 -6.71
N ASN A 592 -7.64 24.99 -6.26
CA ASN A 592 -6.78 24.70 -5.14
C ASN A 592 -5.62 23.81 -5.63
N ALA A 593 -4.41 24.32 -5.55
CA ALA A 593 -3.20 23.60 -5.96
C ALA A 593 -2.27 23.45 -4.76
N ASN A 594 -1.67 22.31 -4.61
CA ASN A 594 -0.63 22.09 -3.61
C ASN A 594 0.52 21.27 -4.20
N VAL A 595 1.71 21.55 -3.69
CA VAL A 595 2.91 20.78 -3.97
C VAL A 595 3.71 20.63 -2.69
N SER A 596 4.21 19.43 -2.46
CA SER A 596 5.14 19.13 -1.38
C SER A 596 6.37 18.46 -1.97
N TYR A 597 7.53 18.94 -1.60
CA TYR A 597 8.82 18.33 -1.86
C TYR A 597 9.47 17.93 -0.55
N SER A 598 9.99 16.71 -0.47
CA SER A 598 10.66 16.20 0.71
C SER A 598 11.80 15.28 0.30
N LYS A 599 13.00 15.57 0.78
CA LYS A 599 14.17 14.74 0.54
C LYS A 599 14.91 14.47 1.84
N ASN A 600 15.11 13.19 2.12
CA ASN A 600 15.88 12.77 3.28
C ASN A 600 17.30 12.36 2.91
N LYS A 601 18.16 12.26 3.92
CA LYS A 601 19.56 11.83 3.79
C LYS A 601 19.96 11.06 5.03
N ILE A 602 20.48 9.86 4.83
CA ILE A 602 21.14 9.08 5.88
C ILE A 602 22.43 9.80 6.27
N ILE A 603 22.51 10.20 7.52
CA ILE A 603 23.71 10.88 8.07
C ILE A 603 24.61 9.85 8.73
N TYR A 604 24.03 8.84 9.35
CA TYR A 604 24.75 7.75 9.97
C TYR A 604 23.86 6.50 10.04
N GLN A 605 24.43 5.39 9.66
CA GLN A 605 23.99 4.02 9.96
C GLN A 605 25.24 3.17 10.24
N ASP A 606 25.05 2.03 10.92
CA ASP A 606 26.15 1.10 11.20
C ASP A 606 26.43 0.28 9.92
N GLU A 607 27.16 0.88 8.99
CA GLU A 607 27.44 0.35 7.66
C GLU A 607 28.91 -0.10 7.60
N VAL A 608 29.13 -1.32 7.12
CA VAL A 608 30.47 -1.80 6.83
C VAL A 608 31.03 -0.96 5.69
N GLU A 609 32.26 -0.51 5.85
CA GLU A 609 32.93 0.28 4.81
C GLU A 609 32.98 -0.53 3.52
N PRO A 610 32.36 -0.05 2.45
CA PRO A 610 32.42 -0.74 1.16
C PRO A 610 33.78 -0.53 0.50
N ASN A 611 34.13 -1.42 -0.43
CA ASN A 611 35.39 -1.34 -1.15
C ASN A 611 35.50 -0.04 -1.95
N GLU A 612 34.36 0.45 -2.47
CA GLU A 612 34.33 1.60 -3.35
C GLU A 612 33.44 2.75 -2.79
N PRO A 613 33.88 4.02 -2.90
CA PRO A 613 33.17 5.16 -2.32
C PRO A 613 31.73 5.34 -2.85
N TYR A 614 31.42 4.95 -4.08
CA TYR A 614 30.12 5.11 -4.69
C TYR A 614 29.09 4.06 -4.18
N MET A 615 29.55 3.05 -3.47
CA MET A 615 28.69 2.01 -2.87
C MET A 615 28.08 2.44 -1.53
N TRP A 616 28.58 3.50 -0.89
CA TRP A 616 28.05 3.97 0.38
C TRP A 616 26.55 4.26 0.30
N ARG A 617 25.79 3.66 1.21
CA ARG A 617 24.36 4.00 1.41
C ARG A 617 24.21 5.23 2.30
N THR A 618 25.12 5.41 3.25
CA THR A 618 25.26 6.64 4.05
C THR A 618 25.55 7.81 3.09
N GLY A 619 24.80 8.89 3.28
CA GLY A 619 24.87 10.04 2.37
C GLY A 619 23.77 10.07 1.32
N HIS A 620 23.03 8.98 1.13
CA HIS A 620 21.90 8.87 0.22
C HIS A 620 20.56 8.84 0.95
N GLU A 621 19.46 8.81 0.19
CA GLU A 621 18.11 8.73 0.72
C GLU A 621 17.81 7.33 1.29
N VAL A 622 17.01 7.28 2.33
CA VAL A 622 16.47 6.02 2.85
C VAL A 622 15.66 5.33 1.77
N GLY A 623 16.08 4.10 1.40
CA GLY A 623 15.46 3.32 0.34
C GLY A 623 15.89 3.70 -1.08
N ALA A 624 16.97 4.47 -1.24
CA ALA A 624 17.63 4.66 -2.53
C ALA A 624 17.95 3.29 -3.15
N ARG A 625 17.80 3.18 -4.47
CA ARG A 625 18.04 1.94 -5.19
C ARG A 625 19.51 1.82 -5.57
N PHE A 626 20.10 0.69 -5.18
CA PHE A 626 21.48 0.33 -5.52
C PHE A 626 21.46 -0.94 -6.37
N GLY A 627 22.35 -1.02 -7.33
CA GLY A 627 22.49 -2.14 -8.25
C GLY A 627 23.43 -1.78 -9.39
N TYR A 628 23.40 -2.59 -10.43
CA TYR A 628 24.26 -2.41 -11.59
C TYR A 628 23.72 -1.33 -12.55
N LEU A 629 24.63 -0.51 -13.05
CA LEU A 629 24.33 0.42 -14.13
C LEU A 629 24.45 -0.30 -15.46
N ALA A 630 23.36 -0.46 -16.19
CA ALA A 630 23.36 -1.10 -17.50
C ALA A 630 23.83 -0.10 -18.58
N GLN A 631 24.71 -0.57 -19.47
CA GLN A 631 25.20 0.14 -20.65
C GLN A 631 24.47 -0.29 -21.94
N GLY A 632 23.49 -1.16 -21.84
CA GLY A 632 22.77 -1.77 -22.94
C GLY A 632 22.87 -3.28 -22.91
N PHE A 633 22.90 -3.90 -24.08
CA PHE A 633 22.97 -5.35 -24.24
C PHE A 633 24.24 -5.72 -25.00
N TYR A 634 24.81 -6.88 -24.68
CA TYR A 634 25.88 -7.43 -25.50
C TYR A 634 25.37 -7.71 -26.91
N ASN A 635 26.20 -7.41 -27.89
CA ASN A 635 25.97 -7.76 -29.31
C ASN A 635 26.99 -8.80 -29.79
N GLU A 636 26.79 -9.35 -30.96
CA GLU A 636 27.67 -10.40 -31.48
C GLU A 636 29.15 -9.99 -31.56
N ASN A 637 29.44 -8.70 -31.84
CA ASN A 637 30.83 -8.19 -31.91
C ASN A 637 31.52 -8.07 -30.54
N ASP A 638 30.82 -8.22 -29.44
CA ASP A 638 31.38 -8.21 -28.07
C ASP A 638 32.00 -9.57 -27.71
N PHE A 639 31.89 -10.58 -28.58
CA PHE A 639 32.39 -11.93 -28.34
C PHE A 639 33.55 -12.28 -29.27
N ASP A 640 34.45 -13.16 -28.76
CA ASP A 640 35.54 -13.77 -29.56
C ASP A 640 35.02 -15.01 -30.35
N ALA A 641 35.94 -15.66 -31.07
CA ALA A 641 35.62 -16.84 -31.85
C ALA A 641 35.19 -18.06 -31.03
N ASP A 642 35.56 -18.09 -29.75
CA ASP A 642 35.23 -19.16 -28.81
C ASP A 642 33.89 -18.87 -28.05
N GLY A 643 33.24 -17.72 -28.33
CA GLY A 643 31.98 -17.30 -27.76
C GLY A 643 32.13 -16.76 -26.35
N ASN A 644 33.32 -16.31 -25.96
CA ASN A 644 33.54 -15.60 -24.69
C ASN A 644 33.50 -14.08 -24.94
N VAL A 645 33.20 -13.31 -23.90
CA VAL A 645 33.30 -11.85 -23.99
C VAL A 645 34.76 -11.49 -24.27
N ARG A 646 34.98 -10.64 -25.25
CA ARG A 646 36.32 -10.22 -25.69
C ARG A 646 37.14 -9.68 -24.52
N GLY A 647 38.44 -10.01 -24.49
CA GLY A 647 39.34 -9.65 -23.41
C GLY A 647 39.59 -8.15 -23.26
N ASP A 648 39.26 -7.33 -24.26
CA ASP A 648 39.30 -5.85 -24.22
C ASP A 648 38.05 -5.22 -23.60
N LEU A 649 37.06 -6.04 -23.21
CA LEU A 649 35.86 -5.61 -22.52
C LEU A 649 35.84 -6.12 -21.07
N PRO A 650 35.15 -5.41 -20.17
CA PRO A 650 34.95 -5.89 -18.80
C PRO A 650 34.39 -7.31 -18.75
N GLN A 651 35.04 -8.15 -17.95
CA GLN A 651 34.76 -9.58 -17.87
C GLN A 651 33.61 -9.86 -16.89
N PRO A 652 32.42 -10.29 -17.37
CA PRO A 652 31.29 -10.56 -16.49
C PRO A 652 31.41 -11.90 -15.78
N GLN A 653 30.77 -12.03 -14.65
CA GLN A 653 30.61 -13.32 -13.98
C GLN A 653 29.74 -14.26 -14.82
N GLY A 654 30.21 -15.49 -15.02
CA GLY A 654 29.55 -16.53 -15.79
C GLY A 654 29.45 -16.27 -17.29
N LYS A 655 28.98 -17.29 -18.01
CA LYS A 655 28.87 -17.24 -19.48
C LYS A 655 27.80 -16.21 -19.90
N LYS A 656 28.11 -15.42 -20.92
CA LYS A 656 27.20 -14.45 -21.54
C LYS A 656 26.92 -14.85 -22.97
N TYR A 657 25.85 -14.25 -23.47
CA TYR A 657 25.37 -14.43 -24.83
C TYR A 657 24.94 -13.06 -25.39
N PRO A 658 24.93 -12.89 -26.72
CA PRO A 658 24.37 -11.70 -27.34
C PRO A 658 22.94 -11.45 -26.83
N GLY A 659 22.66 -10.20 -26.45
CA GLY A 659 21.37 -9.80 -25.88
C GLY A 659 21.30 -9.89 -24.34
N ASP A 660 22.31 -10.38 -23.64
CA ASP A 660 22.42 -10.27 -22.19
C ASP A 660 22.74 -8.82 -21.78
N ILE A 661 22.34 -8.43 -20.58
CA ILE A 661 22.59 -7.08 -20.08
C ILE A 661 24.09 -6.88 -19.87
N LYS A 662 24.64 -5.81 -20.46
CA LYS A 662 25.99 -5.35 -20.28
C LYS A 662 26.05 -4.33 -19.17
N PHE A 663 26.77 -4.63 -18.09
CA PHE A 663 26.92 -3.74 -16.94
C PHE A 663 28.20 -2.90 -17.06
N ALA A 664 28.20 -1.74 -16.41
CA ALA A 664 29.34 -0.86 -16.33
C ALA A 664 30.36 -1.39 -15.29
N ASP A 665 31.60 -1.43 -15.68
CA ASP A 665 32.78 -1.54 -14.80
C ASP A 665 33.02 -0.15 -14.20
N LEU A 666 32.77 0.02 -12.92
CA LEU A 666 32.82 1.34 -12.25
C LEU A 666 34.17 1.60 -11.56
N ASN A 667 34.86 0.56 -11.14
CA ASN A 667 36.17 0.67 -10.52
C ASN A 667 37.33 0.58 -11.53
N GLY A 668 37.08 0.08 -12.75
CA GLY A 668 38.05 0.00 -13.84
C GLY A 668 39.01 -1.15 -13.73
N ASP A 669 38.64 -2.22 -13.00
CA ASP A 669 39.48 -3.41 -12.82
C ASP A 669 39.28 -4.48 -13.89
N ASN A 670 38.41 -4.22 -14.86
CA ASN A 670 38.03 -5.10 -15.97
C ASN A 670 37.26 -6.35 -15.54
N ILE A 671 36.65 -6.35 -14.37
CA ILE A 671 35.81 -7.42 -13.83
C ILE A 671 34.45 -6.84 -13.43
N ILE A 672 33.35 -7.47 -13.82
CA ILE A 672 32.01 -7.06 -13.38
C ILE A 672 31.62 -7.90 -12.17
N ASP A 673 31.61 -7.28 -11.00
CA ASP A 673 31.25 -7.96 -9.75
C ASP A 673 30.47 -7.04 -8.79
N ASN A 674 30.39 -7.41 -7.50
CA ASN A 674 29.64 -6.65 -6.52
C ASN A 674 30.16 -5.22 -6.29
N ASP A 675 31.44 -4.98 -6.61
CA ASP A 675 32.07 -3.68 -6.44
C ASP A 675 31.63 -2.66 -7.51
N ASP A 676 30.92 -3.11 -8.57
CA ASP A 676 30.33 -2.25 -9.60
C ASP A 676 28.90 -1.81 -9.29
N GLN A 677 28.41 -2.06 -8.09
CA GLN A 677 27.09 -1.60 -7.70
C GLN A 677 27.11 -0.17 -7.17
N THR A 678 26.25 0.65 -7.71
CA THR A 678 26.09 2.06 -7.32
C THR A 678 24.63 2.42 -7.11
N LYS A 679 24.37 3.65 -6.72
CA LYS A 679 23.01 4.20 -6.69
C LYS A 679 22.47 4.33 -8.13
N ILE A 680 21.49 3.53 -8.49
CA ILE A 680 20.86 3.50 -9.81
C ILE A 680 19.54 4.25 -9.88
N GLY A 681 18.92 4.61 -8.75
CA GLY A 681 17.64 5.32 -8.79
C GLY A 681 17.12 5.83 -7.45
N ASN A 682 15.93 6.41 -7.53
CA ASN A 682 15.23 7.02 -6.42
C ASN A 682 14.53 5.98 -5.53
N PRO A 683 14.22 6.34 -4.28
CA PRO A 683 13.34 5.54 -3.44
C PRO A 683 11.95 5.37 -4.08
N LYS A 684 11.25 4.30 -3.72
CA LYS A 684 9.82 4.12 -4.08
C LYS A 684 8.94 5.26 -3.53
N ARG A 685 9.32 5.85 -2.39
CA ARG A 685 8.62 7.02 -1.84
C ARG A 685 8.95 8.24 -2.68
N PRO A 686 7.94 8.93 -3.23
CA PRO A 686 8.17 10.08 -4.08
C PRO A 686 8.76 11.25 -3.31
N ALA A 687 9.68 11.97 -3.94
CA ALA A 687 10.17 13.23 -3.41
C ALA A 687 9.15 14.36 -3.62
N TYR A 688 8.43 14.35 -4.74
CA TYR A 688 7.35 15.31 -5.02
C TYR A 688 5.99 14.64 -4.91
N THR A 689 5.08 15.33 -4.23
CA THR A 689 3.64 15.05 -4.30
C THR A 689 2.89 16.33 -4.63
N PHE A 690 1.90 16.26 -5.49
CA PHE A 690 1.09 17.41 -5.86
C PHE A 690 -0.38 17.04 -6.02
N GLY A 691 -1.21 18.02 -5.76
CA GLY A 691 -2.66 17.94 -5.92
C GLY A 691 -3.21 19.19 -6.57
N LEU A 692 -4.23 19.02 -7.41
CA LEU A 692 -4.96 20.11 -8.03
C LEU A 692 -6.45 19.80 -7.97
N ASN A 693 -7.19 20.66 -7.26
CA ASN A 693 -8.64 20.60 -7.19
C ASN A 693 -9.22 21.81 -7.96
N LEU A 694 -10.02 21.51 -8.96
CA LEU A 694 -10.75 22.49 -9.75
C LEU A 694 -12.24 22.25 -9.56
N GLY A 695 -13.01 23.32 -9.49
CA GLY A 695 -14.46 23.18 -9.49
C GLY A 695 -15.18 24.49 -9.79
N GLY A 696 -16.43 24.35 -10.18
CA GLY A 696 -17.31 25.47 -10.46
C GLY A 696 -18.76 25.10 -10.39
N GLU A 697 -19.58 26.12 -10.16
CA GLU A 697 -21.02 26.02 -10.11
C GLU A 697 -21.67 27.17 -10.89
N TYR A 698 -22.67 26.85 -11.72
CA TYR A 698 -23.45 27.78 -12.50
C TYR A 698 -24.92 27.37 -12.54
N LYS A 699 -25.82 28.21 -11.96
CA LYS A 699 -27.28 27.98 -11.97
C LYS A 699 -27.72 26.56 -11.62
N GLY A 700 -27.07 25.96 -10.62
CA GLY A 700 -27.37 24.61 -10.15
C GLY A 700 -26.53 23.52 -10.79
N PHE A 701 -25.92 23.70 -11.96
CA PHE A 701 -24.91 22.80 -12.50
C PHE A 701 -23.62 23.00 -11.78
N PHE A 702 -22.97 21.91 -11.39
CA PHE A 702 -21.64 21.94 -10.79
C PHE A 702 -20.73 20.86 -11.38
N ALA A 703 -19.46 21.17 -11.43
CA ALA A 703 -18.41 20.22 -11.78
C ALA A 703 -17.21 20.40 -10.85
N SER A 704 -16.59 19.30 -10.50
CA SER A 704 -15.32 19.31 -9.74
C SER A 704 -14.41 18.20 -10.20
N MET A 705 -13.10 18.48 -10.20
CA MET A 705 -12.03 17.53 -10.54
C MET A 705 -10.97 17.56 -9.46
N ASN A 706 -10.48 16.38 -9.11
CA ASN A 706 -9.33 16.21 -8.25
C ASN A 706 -8.24 15.48 -9.01
N TRP A 707 -7.12 16.11 -9.21
CA TRP A 707 -5.91 15.58 -9.78
C TRP A 707 -4.87 15.36 -8.69
N THR A 708 -4.18 14.24 -8.75
CA THR A 708 -3.06 13.94 -7.87
C THR A 708 -1.88 13.44 -8.69
N GLY A 709 -0.68 13.67 -8.20
CA GLY A 709 0.49 13.15 -8.86
C GLY A 709 1.69 13.07 -7.94
N VAL A 710 2.68 12.33 -8.40
CA VAL A 710 3.96 12.15 -7.74
C VAL A 710 5.09 12.18 -8.74
N ALA A 711 6.28 12.55 -8.29
CA ALA A 711 7.48 12.51 -9.12
C ALA A 711 8.73 12.20 -8.30
N GLN A 712 9.80 11.85 -9.01
CA GLN A 712 11.07 11.39 -8.43
C GLN A 712 10.87 10.18 -7.52
N CYS A 713 10.28 9.14 -8.07
CA CYS A 713 10.15 7.84 -7.44
C CYS A 713 10.32 6.76 -8.48
N ASP A 714 11.05 5.71 -8.11
CA ASP A 714 11.31 4.58 -8.98
C ASP A 714 10.80 3.30 -8.36
N ILE A 715 10.36 2.39 -9.20
CA ILE A 715 9.90 1.06 -8.80
C ILE A 715 10.72 0.00 -9.53
N GLU A 716 11.22 -0.96 -8.79
CA GLU A 716 11.90 -2.12 -9.37
C GLU A 716 10.86 -3.18 -9.73
N MET A 717 10.97 -3.73 -10.94
CA MET A 717 10.14 -4.84 -11.36
C MET A 717 10.53 -6.10 -10.60
N ALA A 718 9.58 -6.74 -9.94
CA ALA A 718 9.81 -8.02 -9.25
C ALA A 718 10.06 -9.16 -10.25
N ASN A 719 10.59 -10.29 -9.76
CA ASN A 719 10.98 -11.42 -10.60
C ASN A 719 9.86 -11.92 -11.52
N ALA A 720 8.61 -11.94 -11.04
CA ALA A 720 7.45 -12.32 -11.86
C ALA A 720 7.26 -11.49 -13.14
N TYR A 721 7.85 -10.30 -13.21
CA TYR A 721 7.72 -9.37 -14.32
C TYR A 721 8.98 -9.20 -15.14
N LYS A 722 10.10 -9.88 -14.77
CA LYS A 722 11.38 -9.81 -15.48
C LYS A 722 11.96 -11.16 -15.89
N ARG A 723 11.31 -12.29 -15.52
CA ARG A 723 11.79 -13.66 -15.76
C ARG A 723 10.72 -14.50 -16.44
N PRO A 724 10.44 -14.31 -17.74
CA PRO A 724 9.52 -15.17 -18.45
C PRO A 724 10.00 -16.63 -18.42
N PHE A 725 9.06 -17.55 -18.40
CA PHE A 725 9.28 -19.01 -18.38
C PHE A 725 9.90 -19.61 -17.11
N TYR A 726 10.51 -18.81 -16.26
CA TYR A 726 11.09 -19.31 -15.02
C TYR A 726 10.01 -19.93 -14.11
N GLU A 727 10.23 -21.16 -13.66
CA GLU A 727 9.25 -21.87 -12.84
C GLU A 727 7.83 -21.98 -13.46
N GLY A 728 7.73 -21.91 -14.79
CA GLY A 728 6.45 -21.90 -15.51
C GLY A 728 5.72 -20.56 -15.52
N GLN A 729 6.44 -19.46 -15.35
CA GLN A 729 5.86 -18.11 -15.45
C GLN A 729 5.39 -17.81 -16.88
N VAL A 730 4.30 -17.04 -16.97
CA VAL A 730 3.77 -16.59 -18.24
C VAL A 730 4.71 -15.62 -18.93
N LEU A 731 4.64 -15.58 -20.24
CA LEU A 731 5.23 -14.53 -21.04
C LEU A 731 4.24 -13.37 -21.17
N TYR A 732 4.61 -12.21 -20.68
CA TYR A 732 3.83 -11.00 -20.90
C TYR A 732 4.16 -10.38 -22.25
N GLN A 733 3.14 -9.85 -22.94
CA GLN A 733 3.27 -9.30 -24.28
C GLN A 733 4.33 -8.18 -24.37
N TYR A 734 4.43 -7.31 -23.37
CA TYR A 734 5.43 -6.24 -23.36
C TYR A 734 6.87 -6.76 -23.37
N MET A 735 7.13 -7.96 -22.83
CA MET A 735 8.45 -8.58 -22.89
C MET A 735 8.68 -9.21 -24.24
N ALA A 736 7.67 -9.85 -24.81
CA ALA A 736 7.74 -10.40 -26.17
C ALA A 736 8.08 -9.31 -27.18
N ASP A 737 7.40 -8.16 -27.08
CA ASP A 737 7.55 -7.04 -28.02
C ASP A 737 8.86 -6.26 -27.81
N GLY A 738 9.32 -6.14 -26.56
CA GLY A 738 10.47 -5.32 -26.20
C GLY A 738 11.80 -6.08 -26.03
N ARG A 739 11.83 -7.40 -26.30
CA ARG A 739 13.01 -8.23 -26.13
C ARG A 739 14.11 -7.92 -27.14
N TRP A 740 15.30 -8.21 -26.77
CA TRP A 740 16.43 -8.15 -27.67
C TRP A 740 16.44 -9.36 -28.65
N THR A 741 16.63 -9.07 -29.91
CA THR A 741 16.99 -10.00 -30.98
C THR A 741 18.03 -9.30 -31.84
N PRO A 742 18.76 -9.99 -32.73
CA PRO A 742 19.68 -9.32 -33.66
C PRO A 742 19.00 -8.18 -34.44
N GLU A 743 17.74 -8.36 -34.86
CA GLU A 743 16.95 -7.39 -35.63
C GLU A 743 16.50 -6.20 -34.78
N THR A 744 16.25 -6.43 -33.49
CA THR A 744 15.77 -5.39 -32.53
C THR A 744 16.86 -4.80 -31.67
N ALA A 745 18.12 -5.16 -31.87
CA ALA A 745 19.24 -4.78 -31.00
C ALA A 745 19.34 -3.27 -30.72
N ALA A 746 18.96 -2.43 -31.69
CA ALA A 746 18.97 -0.97 -31.57
C ALA A 746 17.77 -0.39 -30.79
N THR A 747 16.68 -1.13 -30.63
CA THR A 747 15.41 -0.65 -30.08
C THR A 747 14.93 -1.45 -28.89
N ALA A 748 15.55 -2.57 -28.58
CA ALA A 748 15.22 -3.44 -27.47
C ALA A 748 15.30 -2.70 -26.14
N VAL A 749 14.32 -2.95 -25.27
CA VAL A 749 14.23 -2.38 -23.92
C VAL A 749 14.34 -3.45 -22.83
N TYR A 750 14.33 -4.72 -23.24
CA TYR A 750 14.51 -5.89 -22.38
C TYR A 750 15.58 -6.80 -22.98
N PRO A 751 16.29 -7.58 -22.15
CA PRO A 751 17.29 -8.52 -22.62
C PRO A 751 16.69 -9.61 -23.52
N ARG A 752 17.54 -10.43 -24.13
CA ARG A 752 17.14 -11.66 -24.81
C ARG A 752 16.31 -12.55 -23.88
N LEU A 753 15.41 -13.32 -24.42
CA LEU A 753 14.70 -14.34 -23.66
C LEU A 753 15.65 -15.49 -23.29
N SER A 754 15.45 -16.02 -22.10
CA SER A 754 16.23 -17.13 -21.56
C SER A 754 15.39 -17.92 -20.58
N ILE A 755 15.54 -19.24 -20.55
CA ILE A 755 14.92 -20.13 -19.57
C ILE A 755 15.80 -20.36 -18.35
N SER A 756 17.09 -20.08 -18.46
CA SER A 756 18.11 -20.46 -17.46
C SER A 756 18.86 -19.29 -16.85
N SER A 757 18.91 -18.16 -17.49
CA SER A 757 19.84 -17.10 -17.11
C SER A 757 19.59 -16.48 -15.77
N SER A 758 20.67 -16.14 -15.11
CA SER A 758 20.74 -15.52 -13.80
C SER A 758 21.06 -14.03 -13.84
N THR A 759 22.01 -13.59 -14.68
CA THR A 759 22.56 -12.24 -14.58
C THR A 759 21.66 -11.15 -15.17
N ASN A 760 20.79 -11.50 -16.13
CA ASN A 760 19.76 -10.59 -16.64
C ASN A 760 18.72 -10.21 -15.57
N GLN A 761 18.69 -10.89 -14.43
CA GLN A 761 17.74 -10.67 -13.35
C GLN A 761 18.28 -9.83 -12.20
N GLU A 762 19.58 -9.53 -12.24
CA GLU A 762 20.21 -8.69 -11.23
C GLU A 762 19.53 -7.33 -11.13
N THR A 763 19.50 -6.79 -9.92
CA THR A 763 18.99 -5.43 -9.69
C THR A 763 19.82 -4.45 -10.50
N SER A 764 19.22 -3.87 -11.51
CA SER A 764 19.89 -2.98 -12.44
C SER A 764 18.98 -1.87 -12.95
N SER A 765 19.59 -0.90 -13.60
CA SER A 765 18.86 0.24 -14.19
C SER A 765 17.86 -0.18 -15.28
N VAL A 766 18.02 -1.35 -15.89
CA VAL A 766 17.04 -1.90 -16.88
C VAL A 766 15.71 -2.18 -16.21
N TRP A 767 15.72 -2.74 -15.02
CA TRP A 767 14.52 -3.16 -14.31
C TRP A 767 13.92 -2.08 -13.40
N LEU A 768 14.62 -0.96 -13.28
CA LEU A 768 14.15 0.19 -12.53
C LEU A 768 13.33 1.10 -13.44
N LYS A 769 12.07 1.33 -13.08
CA LYS A 769 11.12 2.12 -13.87
C LYS A 769 10.70 3.37 -13.12
N ASP A 770 10.65 4.50 -13.83
CA ASP A 770 10.10 5.76 -13.29
C ASP A 770 8.61 5.59 -13.03
N ALA A 771 8.21 5.67 -11.76
CA ALA A 771 6.84 5.53 -11.29
C ALA A 771 6.14 6.89 -11.09
N SER A 772 6.68 7.95 -11.66
CA SER A 772 6.04 9.27 -11.64
C SER A 772 4.74 9.25 -12.45
N TYR A 773 3.70 9.92 -11.93
CA TYR A 773 2.40 9.98 -12.61
C TYR A 773 1.61 11.24 -12.26
N ILE A 774 0.60 11.51 -13.10
CA ILE A 774 -0.51 12.43 -12.84
C ILE A 774 -1.81 11.65 -13.09
N LYS A 775 -2.74 11.69 -12.14
CA LYS A 775 -3.98 10.92 -12.18
C LYS A 775 -5.19 11.80 -11.87
N LEU A 776 -6.24 11.71 -12.73
CA LEU A 776 -7.56 12.24 -12.40
C LEU A 776 -8.22 11.28 -11.42
N LYS A 777 -8.06 11.58 -10.12
CA LYS A 777 -8.58 10.75 -9.02
C LYS A 777 -10.08 10.78 -8.92
N ASN A 778 -10.67 11.99 -9.02
CA ASN A 778 -12.12 12.16 -8.93
C ASN A 778 -12.59 13.19 -9.96
N LEU A 779 -13.70 12.89 -10.58
CA LEU A 779 -14.50 13.81 -11.38
C LEU A 779 -15.93 13.71 -10.88
N THR A 780 -16.53 14.84 -10.53
CA THR A 780 -17.96 14.91 -10.21
C THR A 780 -18.62 15.96 -11.09
N ILE A 781 -19.71 15.60 -11.73
CA ILE A 781 -20.56 16.50 -12.51
C ILE A 781 -21.98 16.29 -12.04
N GLY A 782 -22.69 17.35 -11.70
CA GLY A 782 -24.04 17.21 -11.18
C GLY A 782 -24.90 18.42 -11.34
N TYR A 783 -26.15 18.25 -10.94
CA TYR A 783 -27.16 19.32 -10.97
C TYR A 783 -27.95 19.34 -9.66
N ASN A 784 -27.95 20.49 -9.03
CA ASN A 784 -28.80 20.80 -7.88
C ASN A 784 -30.15 21.26 -8.41
N ILE A 785 -31.19 20.48 -8.20
CA ILE A 785 -32.56 20.80 -8.61
C ILE A 785 -33.08 21.89 -7.69
N THR A 786 -33.31 23.09 -8.27
CA THR A 786 -33.77 24.28 -7.55
C THR A 786 -35.27 24.57 -7.77
N GLN A 787 -35.91 23.78 -8.64
CA GLN A 787 -37.32 24.00 -9.01
C GLN A 787 -38.23 23.63 -7.84
N GLN A 788 -38.86 24.66 -7.25
CA GLN A 788 -39.72 24.51 -6.06
C GLN A 788 -40.92 23.59 -6.27
N LYS A 789 -41.45 23.48 -7.50
CA LYS A 789 -42.55 22.56 -7.81
C LYS A 789 -42.13 21.09 -7.64
N ILE A 790 -40.94 20.73 -8.13
CA ILE A 790 -40.40 19.36 -8.01
C ILE A 790 -40.11 19.07 -6.53
N LEU A 791 -39.39 19.95 -5.84
CA LEU A 791 -39.03 19.78 -4.45
C LEU A 791 -40.26 19.62 -3.54
N LYS A 792 -41.28 20.47 -3.72
CA LYS A 792 -42.52 20.34 -2.97
C LYS A 792 -43.31 19.06 -3.28
N ALA A 793 -43.29 18.60 -4.53
CA ALA A 793 -44.00 17.39 -4.94
C ALA A 793 -43.44 16.13 -4.25
N ILE A 794 -42.11 16.10 -3.97
CA ILE A 794 -41.46 14.99 -3.26
C ILE A 794 -41.25 15.27 -1.77
N GLY A 795 -41.70 16.42 -1.26
CA GLY A 795 -41.51 16.82 0.16
C GLY A 795 -40.07 17.12 0.53
N ALA A 796 -39.17 17.35 -0.44
CA ALA A 796 -37.75 17.54 -0.21
C ALA A 796 -37.36 19.03 -0.14
N SER A 797 -36.36 19.33 0.65
CA SER A 797 -35.71 20.64 0.70
C SER A 797 -34.59 20.80 -0.31
N LYS A 798 -33.95 19.69 -0.69
CA LYS A 798 -32.83 19.63 -1.66
C LYS A 798 -32.85 18.30 -2.42
N LEU A 799 -32.59 18.36 -3.72
CA LEU A 799 -32.40 17.20 -4.58
C LEU A 799 -31.20 17.44 -5.50
N THR A 800 -30.23 16.53 -5.47
CA THR A 800 -29.05 16.60 -6.32
C THR A 800 -28.92 15.29 -7.10
N VAL A 801 -28.67 15.38 -8.39
CA VAL A 801 -28.29 14.24 -9.24
C VAL A 801 -26.89 14.46 -9.73
N GLN A 802 -26.05 13.44 -9.63
CA GLN A 802 -24.65 13.57 -10.00
C GLN A 802 -24.07 12.31 -10.64
N PHE A 803 -23.12 12.51 -11.51
CA PHE A 803 -22.19 11.51 -11.99
C PHE A 803 -20.86 11.70 -11.25
N THR A 804 -20.25 10.59 -10.80
CA THR A 804 -18.94 10.60 -10.18
C THR A 804 -18.05 9.54 -10.81
N GLY A 805 -16.87 9.93 -11.22
CA GLY A 805 -15.85 9.04 -11.72
C GLY A 805 -14.63 9.00 -10.80
N TYR A 806 -14.04 7.82 -10.63
CA TYR A 806 -12.81 7.62 -9.84
C TYR A 806 -11.72 6.98 -10.70
N ASN A 807 -10.47 7.42 -10.52
CA ASN A 807 -9.28 6.91 -11.23
C ASN A 807 -9.44 6.88 -12.75
N LEU A 808 -10.03 7.92 -13.33
CA LEU A 808 -10.47 7.92 -14.73
C LEU A 808 -9.31 7.95 -15.74
N LEU A 809 -8.32 8.80 -15.47
CA LEU A 809 -7.19 9.03 -16.37
C LEU A 809 -5.88 8.92 -15.58
N THR A 810 -4.88 8.30 -16.18
CA THR A 810 -3.53 8.20 -15.63
C THR A 810 -2.52 8.50 -16.73
N PHE A 811 -1.62 9.45 -16.46
CA PHE A 811 -0.49 9.80 -17.33
C PHE A 811 0.78 9.39 -16.60
N ASP A 812 1.52 8.44 -17.14
CA ASP A 812 2.73 7.88 -16.54
C ASP A 812 3.66 7.30 -17.63
N LYS A 813 4.86 6.92 -17.21
CA LYS A 813 5.85 6.28 -18.07
C LYS A 813 5.81 4.75 -18.05
N LEU A 814 5.13 4.16 -17.06
CA LEU A 814 5.04 2.71 -16.91
C LEU A 814 4.21 2.05 -18.01
N LYS A 815 3.19 2.74 -18.53
CA LYS A 815 2.28 2.34 -19.62
C LYS A 815 1.54 1.03 -19.37
N VAL A 816 2.25 -0.04 -19.07
CA VAL A 816 1.73 -1.40 -18.88
C VAL A 816 1.14 -1.59 -17.48
N PHE A 817 1.77 -1.00 -16.48
CA PHE A 817 1.40 -1.14 -15.07
C PHE A 817 0.71 0.12 -14.55
N ASP A 818 -0.21 -0.04 -13.57
CA ASP A 818 -0.70 1.12 -12.85
C ASP A 818 0.38 1.60 -11.86
N PRO A 819 0.77 2.88 -11.87
CA PRO A 819 1.87 3.38 -11.04
C PRO A 819 1.59 3.33 -9.53
N GLU A 820 0.32 3.22 -9.11
CA GLU A 820 -0.07 2.98 -7.72
C GLU A 820 -0.10 1.48 -7.38
N GLY A 821 0.14 0.60 -8.35
CA GLY A 821 0.21 -0.85 -8.17
C GLY A 821 1.47 -1.32 -7.44
N GLU A 822 1.44 -2.57 -7.02
CA GLU A 822 2.58 -3.21 -6.36
C GLU A 822 3.37 -4.08 -7.34
N LEU A 823 4.39 -3.52 -7.98
CA LEU A 823 5.33 -4.26 -8.85
C LEU A 823 6.45 -4.98 -8.08
N THR A 824 6.53 -4.75 -6.78
CA THR A 824 7.58 -5.32 -5.92
C THR A 824 7.22 -6.69 -5.35
N ARG A 825 6.09 -7.26 -5.76
CA ARG A 825 5.68 -8.62 -5.40
C ARG A 825 5.89 -9.58 -6.56
N ASP A 826 6.31 -10.79 -6.24
CA ASP A 826 6.44 -11.89 -7.20
C ASP A 826 5.09 -12.50 -7.60
N THR A 827 4.01 -11.79 -7.39
CA THR A 827 2.64 -12.23 -7.69
C THR A 827 1.80 -11.05 -8.14
N ASN A 828 0.86 -11.30 -9.04
CA ASN A 828 -0.19 -10.33 -9.36
C ASN A 828 -1.05 -10.02 -8.14
N THR A 829 -1.64 -8.83 -8.14
CA THR A 829 -2.59 -8.38 -7.12
C THR A 829 -3.90 -7.96 -7.79
N TYR A 830 -4.96 -7.85 -6.98
CA TYR A 830 -6.24 -7.33 -7.47
C TYR A 830 -6.02 -5.95 -8.12
N PRO A 831 -6.49 -5.72 -9.34
CA PRO A 831 -6.20 -4.50 -10.08
C PRO A 831 -6.83 -3.28 -9.41
N ILE A 832 -6.20 -2.12 -9.62
CA ILE A 832 -6.79 -0.84 -9.26
C ILE A 832 -7.97 -0.57 -10.19
N MET A 833 -9.07 -0.04 -9.63
CA MET A 833 -10.33 0.09 -10.35
C MET A 833 -10.59 1.54 -10.77
N LYS A 834 -11.09 1.72 -11.99
CA LYS A 834 -11.88 2.88 -12.40
C LYS A 834 -13.31 2.66 -11.98
N ILE A 835 -13.98 3.68 -11.48
CA ILE A 835 -15.40 3.58 -11.08
C ILE A 835 -16.18 4.70 -11.75
N PHE A 836 -17.29 4.35 -12.37
CA PHE A 836 -18.28 5.27 -12.93
C PHE A 836 -19.58 5.12 -12.15
N SER A 837 -20.02 6.16 -11.47
CA SER A 837 -21.15 6.09 -10.55
C SER A 837 -22.19 7.18 -10.83
N LEU A 838 -23.44 6.80 -10.80
CA LEU A 838 -24.57 7.71 -10.77
C LEU A 838 -25.12 7.80 -9.35
N GLY A 839 -25.34 9.02 -8.88
CA GLY A 839 -25.78 9.29 -7.52
C GLY A 839 -26.96 10.23 -7.45
N VAL A 840 -27.82 9.99 -6.47
CA VAL A 840 -28.92 10.87 -6.09
C VAL A 840 -28.84 11.17 -4.60
N ASN A 841 -28.90 12.46 -4.26
CA ASN A 841 -28.93 12.92 -2.88
C ASN A 841 -30.20 13.72 -2.64
N VAL A 842 -31.01 13.34 -1.66
CA VAL A 842 -32.27 13.98 -1.27
C VAL A 842 -32.17 14.41 0.18
N THR A 843 -32.62 15.62 0.50
CA THR A 843 -32.76 16.09 1.88
C THR A 843 -34.18 16.57 2.09
N PHE A 844 -34.82 16.06 3.12
CA PHE A 844 -36.18 16.43 3.55
C PHE A 844 -36.14 17.40 4.73
#